data_825dc888d4a21097dd9d470ff77cbffa
#
_entry.id   825dc888d4a21097dd9d470ff77cbffa
#
_cell.length_a   1.000
_cell.length_b   1.000
_cell.length_c   1.000
_cell.angle_alpha   90.00
_cell.angle_beta   90.00
_cell.angle_gamma   90.00
#
_symmetry.space_group_name_H-M   'P 1'
#
loop_
_entity.id
_entity.type
_entity.pdbx_description
1 polymer ?
#
loop_
_entity_poly.entity_id
_entity_poly.type
_entity_poly.pdbx_seq_one_letter_code
_entity_poly.pdbx_strand_id
1 'polypeptide(L)'
;MPYASLAGALVGRDQETATLVGLVAEVARGRGSSVLIEGEPGIGKSTLVRTALADPAGTACQVYWGAGDELGQALPLLPLVEGLRVREPSSNPRRHMIVRLMQGEFTADRGADISAALSEQLLALVAEQCATSPTVLVVDDLQWADPATVALWRRMARAAPTLPLLLIGMMRPVPQRDDLLALRNMPEVSTRLQLTGLADEDVDVLIAGLAGGRPDANLLRLAEGAAGNPLYLTELIAALGRSASLTVTSAGAAVLTSGPAPSSLAAAIADRLGFVPGSVREVLRAAALLGVDFAVPDLAIVLGRSVADLVPAVDEACAAGVLAESGSSLGFRHPVIRAALYGEIPAPLRAAWHRDAARSLAEAGAPADRVARQLLGAVSGGSDAADPMDEWVLDWLAGTAELLVRQAPRAAAELLQHAVASSSAGSARHDNLVSRLADALFRVGDPAAAEQLASHALAQTVDPDVLVDLHWTLAQCRMFGRSADSLATLDEALAMPGISARHRARLLVLTARTHSILGEVETAGRVAAEALEAATQADDNWSIGWSLHVLTIVTAVQGNMTDALPLFDRALTVTQADPAMTDLRILLQINKAITLRNLDRYEEAFTAARQARQLADRAGTMVRLAHAHSALGQLLFDTGQWDEALGEVDALQEDLKEPGAACSDHGIAAVICFHRGEVAAARDHLAAAVPNAKRIGNRVIGTLALARSMDSEQAGAVPEALAVLTAGFADNKEELDEIEELFADAVRLAMASCDLATAKIVTGHAETLAAGSEIPHRQASALYCRGMLNHDAAELMRAAERYEAASRPLLRAKALEAAASEFIVSDDRDQARGAFTKAVEIYSALGAVTDVARLQTIFRAHGIRRGPHSKHRSARSGWDSLTPTEVKVAALVGDGLSNPEIAAKLFLSRRTVATHVSHILKKLNVHSRTDIAREAALRGAGSR
;
A
#
# COMPACT_ATOMS: atom_id res chain seq x y z
N MET A 1 -24.36 43.62 23.03
CA MET A 1 -23.39 42.57 22.71
C MET A 1 -23.26 41.56 23.81
N PRO A 2 -24.11 40.53 23.91
CA PRO A 2 -23.83 39.38 24.77
C PRO A 2 -23.84 38.04 24.04
N TYR A 3 -23.69 37.99 22.71
CA TYR A 3 -23.79 36.74 21.93
C TYR A 3 -22.45 35.99 21.70
N ALA A 4 -21.35 36.49 22.22
CA ALA A 4 -20.01 35.95 21.92
C ALA A 4 -19.51 34.84 22.86
N SER A 5 -20.22 34.51 23.94
CA SER A 5 -19.67 33.63 25.00
C SER A 5 -20.21 32.18 25.04
N LEU A 6 -21.21 31.83 24.22
CA LEU A 6 -21.78 30.44 24.19
C LEU A 6 -21.68 29.73 22.85
N ALA A 7 -21.04 30.34 21.85
CA ALA A 7 -20.84 29.73 20.52
C ALA A 7 -19.88 28.52 20.50
N GLY A 8 -19.53 27.99 21.65
CA GLY A 8 -18.61 26.86 21.83
C GLY A 8 -18.99 25.83 22.89
N ALA A 9 -20.07 26.02 23.60
CA ALA A 9 -20.48 25.03 24.63
C ALA A 9 -21.17 23.83 23.97
N LEU A 10 -20.54 22.67 24.06
CA LEU A 10 -21.12 21.40 23.65
C LEU A 10 -22.16 20.98 24.70
N VAL A 11 -23.43 20.78 24.28
CA VAL A 11 -24.54 20.40 25.14
C VAL A 11 -24.93 18.96 24.84
N GLY A 12 -25.18 18.15 25.85
CA GLY A 12 -25.75 16.81 25.72
C GLY A 12 -24.82 15.78 25.11
N ARG A 13 -23.48 15.98 25.24
CA ARG A 13 -22.43 15.08 24.66
C ARG A 13 -21.36 14.76 25.70
N ASP A 14 -21.70 14.71 26.98
CA ASP A 14 -20.71 14.55 28.05
C ASP A 14 -19.99 13.19 27.99
N GLN A 15 -20.72 12.13 27.65
CA GLN A 15 -20.17 10.78 27.57
C GLN A 15 -19.20 10.63 26.38
N GLU A 16 -19.60 11.09 25.20
CA GLU A 16 -18.76 11.06 23.99
C GLU A 16 -17.55 11.96 24.17
N THR A 17 -17.73 13.14 24.79
CA THR A 17 -16.62 14.05 25.09
C THR A 17 -15.65 13.40 26.07
N ALA A 18 -16.12 12.82 27.17
CA ALA A 18 -15.25 12.12 28.12
C ALA A 18 -14.47 10.97 27.47
N THR A 19 -15.13 10.22 26.58
CA THR A 19 -14.48 9.14 25.83
C THR A 19 -13.33 9.68 24.96
N LEU A 20 -13.57 10.72 24.17
CA LEU A 20 -12.53 11.30 23.31
C LEU A 20 -11.41 11.96 24.12
N VAL A 21 -11.73 12.71 25.18
CA VAL A 21 -10.72 13.29 26.09
C VAL A 21 -9.85 12.19 26.70
N GLY A 22 -10.48 11.07 27.10
CA GLY A 22 -9.74 9.90 27.58
C GLY A 22 -8.74 9.35 26.56
N LEU A 23 -9.16 9.20 25.31
CA LEU A 23 -8.30 8.72 24.21
C LEU A 23 -7.20 9.73 23.86
N VAL A 24 -7.49 11.03 23.88
CA VAL A 24 -6.48 12.09 23.71
C VAL A 24 -5.45 12.03 24.84
N ALA A 25 -5.89 11.82 26.09
CA ALA A 25 -4.98 11.65 27.22
C ALA A 25 -4.14 10.36 27.10
N GLU A 26 -4.66 9.30 26.49
CA GLU A 26 -3.92 8.07 26.25
C GLU A 26 -2.84 8.25 25.19
N VAL A 27 -3.16 8.90 24.07
CA VAL A 27 -2.14 9.16 23.05
C VAL A 27 -1.04 10.10 23.54
N ALA A 28 -1.38 11.09 24.38
CA ALA A 28 -0.40 11.94 25.04
C ALA A 28 0.56 11.15 25.95
N ARG A 29 0.14 9.96 26.44
CA ARG A 29 0.97 9.01 27.21
C ARG A 29 1.67 7.96 26.31
N GLY A 30 1.58 8.10 24.98
CA GLY A 30 2.21 7.20 24.04
C GLY A 30 1.37 5.97 23.63
N ARG A 31 0.10 5.90 24.00
CA ARG A 31 -0.83 4.82 23.64
C ARG A 31 -1.77 5.28 22.54
N GLY A 32 -1.58 4.78 21.34
CA GLY A 32 -2.42 5.14 20.21
C GLY A 32 -3.64 4.26 20.05
N SER A 33 -4.62 4.83 19.34
CA SER A 33 -5.91 4.18 19.06
C SER A 33 -6.57 4.76 17.81
N SER A 34 -7.67 4.14 17.37
CA SER A 34 -8.46 4.62 16.25
C SER A 34 -9.94 4.76 16.64
N VAL A 35 -10.58 5.81 16.16
CA VAL A 35 -11.97 6.15 16.44
C VAL A 35 -12.72 6.40 15.14
N LEU A 36 -13.92 5.86 15.02
CA LEU A 36 -14.85 6.18 13.95
C LEU A 36 -16.09 6.86 14.56
N ILE A 37 -16.40 8.07 14.08
CA ILE A 37 -17.55 8.86 14.52
C ILE A 37 -18.54 8.94 13.36
N GLU A 38 -19.74 8.45 13.59
CA GLU A 38 -20.82 8.45 12.59
C GLU A 38 -21.97 9.32 13.05
N GLY A 39 -22.60 10.03 12.10
CA GLY A 39 -23.80 10.81 12.39
C GLY A 39 -24.17 11.73 11.24
N GLU A 40 -25.38 12.27 11.30
CA GLU A 40 -25.93 13.16 10.26
C GLU A 40 -25.15 14.47 10.10
N PRO A 41 -25.31 15.17 8.96
CA PRO A 41 -24.77 16.52 8.79
C PRO A 41 -25.26 17.46 9.88
N GLY A 42 -24.36 18.27 10.47
CA GLY A 42 -24.73 19.25 11.49
C GLY A 42 -24.95 18.69 12.89
N ILE A 43 -24.84 17.36 13.11
CA ILE A 43 -25.07 16.70 14.40
C ILE A 43 -24.03 17.03 15.48
N GLY A 44 -22.93 17.68 15.09
CA GLY A 44 -21.87 18.11 16.01
C GLY A 44 -20.59 17.27 16.01
N LYS A 45 -20.33 16.39 15.03
CA LYS A 45 -19.12 15.54 14.96
C LYS A 45 -17.83 16.36 15.11
N SER A 46 -17.63 17.33 14.24
CA SER A 46 -16.41 18.15 14.23
C SER A 46 -16.29 19.04 15.46
N THR A 47 -17.41 19.51 16.01
CA THR A 47 -17.47 20.28 17.28
C THR A 47 -17.03 19.41 18.46
N LEU A 48 -17.52 18.16 18.54
CA LEU A 48 -17.16 17.20 19.56
C LEU A 48 -15.64 16.95 19.58
N VAL A 49 -15.05 16.68 18.40
CA VAL A 49 -13.61 16.44 18.28
C VAL A 49 -12.81 17.70 18.69
N ARG A 50 -13.19 18.88 18.21
CA ARG A 50 -12.51 20.14 18.58
C ARG A 50 -12.60 20.43 20.08
N THR A 51 -13.73 20.15 20.70
CA THR A 51 -13.91 20.32 22.16
C THR A 51 -12.99 19.37 22.92
N ALA A 52 -12.91 18.11 22.52
CA ALA A 52 -12.02 17.15 23.14
C ALA A 52 -10.53 17.49 22.98
N LEU A 53 -10.15 18.08 21.82
CA LEU A 53 -8.78 18.51 21.55
C LEU A 53 -8.40 19.83 22.27
N ALA A 54 -9.35 20.61 22.74
CA ALA A 54 -9.11 21.80 23.54
C ALA A 54 -8.73 21.50 25.01
N ASP A 55 -8.86 20.24 25.45
CA ASP A 55 -8.38 19.77 26.75
C ASP A 55 -6.85 19.92 26.86
N PRO A 56 -6.27 20.15 28.06
CA PRO A 56 -4.81 20.25 28.25
C PRO A 56 -4.01 19.08 27.68
N ALA A 57 -4.55 17.86 27.66
CA ALA A 57 -3.90 16.72 27.02
C ALA A 57 -3.86 16.86 25.49
N GLY A 58 -4.88 17.46 24.86
CA GLY A 58 -4.93 17.74 23.44
C GLY A 58 -3.92 18.80 23.01
N THR A 59 -3.66 19.80 23.83
CA THR A 59 -2.66 20.83 23.55
C THR A 59 -1.21 20.31 23.55
N ALA A 60 -0.97 19.14 24.14
CA ALA A 60 0.34 18.47 24.10
C ALA A 60 0.54 17.62 22.83
N CYS A 61 -0.49 17.46 22.01
CA CYS A 61 -0.47 16.66 20.77
C CYS A 61 -0.33 17.56 19.55
N GLN A 62 0.34 17.05 18.52
CA GLN A 62 0.25 17.64 17.18
C GLN A 62 -1.05 17.20 16.51
N VAL A 63 -1.85 18.17 16.06
CA VAL A 63 -3.15 17.92 15.43
C VAL A 63 -3.06 18.20 13.93
N TYR A 64 -3.44 17.21 13.14
CA TYR A 64 -3.59 17.28 11.70
C TYR A 64 -5.04 17.02 11.34
N TRP A 65 -5.61 17.85 10.44
CA TRP A 65 -7.01 17.78 10.08
C TRP A 65 -7.18 17.86 8.58
N GLY A 66 -7.67 16.78 7.96
CA GLY A 66 -8.06 16.71 6.56
C GLY A 66 -9.56 16.45 6.41
N ALA A 67 -10.13 16.87 5.30
CA ALA A 67 -11.55 16.65 5.01
C ALA A 67 -11.73 16.09 3.60
N GLY A 68 -12.64 15.11 3.47
CA GLY A 68 -13.10 14.65 2.17
C GLY A 68 -13.98 15.70 1.50
N ASP A 69 -13.84 15.83 0.18
CA ASP A 69 -14.63 16.75 -0.64
C ASP A 69 -15.15 16.04 -1.89
N GLU A 70 -16.40 16.27 -2.21
CA GLU A 70 -17.09 15.61 -3.34
C GLU A 70 -16.38 15.83 -4.68
N LEU A 71 -15.89 17.03 -4.94
CA LEU A 71 -15.11 17.35 -6.15
C LEU A 71 -13.69 16.79 -6.13
N GLY A 72 -13.13 16.58 -4.94
CA GLY A 72 -11.79 16.02 -4.74
C GLY A 72 -11.75 14.49 -4.78
N GLN A 73 -12.88 13.81 -4.83
CA GLN A 73 -12.97 12.35 -4.73
C GLN A 73 -12.22 11.60 -5.86
N ALA A 74 -12.08 12.21 -7.02
CA ALA A 74 -11.32 11.63 -8.13
C ALA A 74 -9.79 11.75 -7.96
N LEU A 75 -9.32 12.54 -6.99
CA LEU A 75 -7.91 12.81 -6.73
C LEU A 75 -7.43 11.97 -5.53
N PRO A 76 -6.53 11.00 -5.75
CA PRO A 76 -6.15 10.08 -4.69
C PRO A 76 -5.40 10.79 -3.55
N LEU A 77 -5.73 10.40 -2.29
CA LEU A 77 -5.07 10.81 -1.05
C LEU A 77 -5.16 12.32 -0.73
N LEU A 78 -5.97 13.07 -1.45
CA LEU A 78 -6.06 14.53 -1.29
C LEU A 78 -6.38 14.96 0.15
N PRO A 79 -7.35 14.35 0.88
CA PRO A 79 -7.63 14.70 2.27
C PRO A 79 -6.43 14.55 3.21
N LEU A 80 -5.57 13.56 2.97
CA LEU A 80 -4.38 13.32 3.79
C LEU A 80 -3.22 14.24 3.41
N VAL A 81 -3.04 14.53 2.12
CA VAL A 81 -2.02 15.48 1.64
C VAL A 81 -2.28 16.88 2.19
N GLU A 82 -3.52 17.32 2.14
CA GLU A 82 -3.95 18.63 2.66
C GLU A 82 -3.90 18.63 4.20
N GLY A 83 -4.49 17.62 4.84
CA GLY A 83 -4.53 17.51 6.30
C GLY A 83 -3.15 17.45 6.94
N LEU A 84 -2.19 16.75 6.36
CA LEU A 84 -0.80 16.68 6.82
C LEU A 84 0.02 17.90 6.37
N ARG A 85 -0.58 18.86 5.66
CA ARG A 85 0.06 20.11 5.19
C ARG A 85 1.35 19.85 4.41
N VAL A 86 1.32 18.85 3.54
CA VAL A 86 2.52 18.40 2.81
C VAL A 86 3.11 19.49 1.92
N ARG A 87 2.26 20.37 1.35
CA ARG A 87 2.65 21.45 0.44
C ARG A 87 3.20 22.69 1.14
N GLU A 88 3.13 22.77 2.47
CA GLU A 88 3.71 23.89 3.22
C GLU A 88 5.24 23.83 3.19
N PRO A 89 5.93 24.99 3.11
CA PRO A 89 7.39 25.03 3.16
C PRO A 89 7.92 24.30 4.42
N SER A 90 8.81 23.36 4.22
CA SER A 90 9.33 22.53 5.30
C SER A 90 10.75 22.07 4.98
N SER A 91 11.59 21.92 5.99
CA SER A 91 12.92 21.30 5.85
C SER A 91 12.87 19.77 5.86
N ASN A 92 11.68 19.17 6.02
CA ASN A 92 11.53 17.70 6.08
C ASN A 92 11.73 17.09 4.68
N PRO A 93 12.75 16.24 4.48
CA PRO A 93 13.05 15.63 3.17
C PRO A 93 11.89 14.79 2.62
N ARG A 94 11.07 14.19 3.52
CA ARG A 94 9.94 13.36 3.12
C ARG A 94 8.80 14.18 2.55
N ARG A 95 8.52 15.35 3.13
CA ARG A 95 7.54 16.30 2.54
C ARG A 95 7.96 16.72 1.13
N HIS A 96 9.24 17.08 0.94
CA HIS A 96 9.77 17.36 -0.40
C HIS A 96 9.60 16.16 -1.34
N MET A 97 9.88 14.94 -0.87
CA MET A 97 9.70 13.72 -1.66
C MET A 97 8.25 13.54 -2.10
N ILE A 98 7.28 13.73 -1.19
CA ILE A 98 5.84 13.62 -1.52
C ILE A 98 5.46 14.69 -2.55
N VAL A 99 5.90 15.93 -2.37
CA VAL A 99 5.63 17.01 -3.35
C VAL A 99 6.22 16.68 -4.72
N ARG A 100 7.46 16.18 -4.79
CA ARG A 100 8.11 15.78 -6.04
C ARG A 100 7.40 14.58 -6.70
N LEU A 101 6.91 13.60 -5.91
CA LEU A 101 6.06 12.54 -6.43
C LEU A 101 4.76 13.09 -7.03
N MET A 102 4.14 14.06 -6.35
CA MET A 102 2.94 14.75 -6.86
C MET A 102 3.22 15.61 -8.10
N GLN A 103 4.45 16.09 -8.27
CA GLN A 103 4.88 16.84 -9.46
C GLN A 103 5.36 15.92 -10.60
N GLY A 104 5.42 14.60 -10.36
CA GLY A 104 5.84 13.64 -11.37
C GLY A 104 7.34 13.59 -11.65
N GLU A 105 8.19 14.20 -10.82
CA GLU A 105 9.63 14.28 -11.04
C GLU A 105 10.36 12.91 -11.02
N PHE A 106 9.72 11.85 -10.50
CA PHE A 106 10.31 10.50 -10.38
C PHE A 106 9.70 9.48 -11.34
N THR A 107 8.90 9.89 -12.31
CA THR A 107 7.99 9.00 -13.03
C THR A 107 8.20 8.97 -14.52
N ALA A 108 9.41 8.70 -14.96
CA ALA A 108 9.60 8.37 -16.38
C ALA A 108 9.22 6.92 -16.71
N ASP A 109 8.73 6.14 -15.74
CA ASP A 109 8.35 4.75 -15.98
C ASP A 109 6.84 4.52 -15.88
N ARG A 110 6.26 3.92 -16.92
CA ARG A 110 4.82 3.68 -17.11
C ARG A 110 4.25 2.62 -16.16
N GLY A 111 5.08 1.93 -15.36
CA GLY A 111 4.67 0.89 -14.42
C GLY A 111 4.43 1.38 -12.99
N ALA A 112 4.79 2.61 -12.63
CA ALA A 112 4.72 3.08 -11.25
C ALA A 112 3.31 3.50 -10.82
N ASP A 113 2.79 2.89 -9.76
CA ASP A 113 1.57 3.35 -9.08
C ASP A 113 1.91 4.44 -8.07
N ILE A 114 1.75 5.70 -8.50
CA ILE A 114 2.04 6.88 -7.66
C ILE A 114 1.11 6.96 -6.44
N SER A 115 -0.14 6.50 -6.56
CA SER A 115 -1.09 6.51 -5.44
C SER A 115 -0.61 5.62 -4.31
N ALA A 116 -0.10 4.44 -4.66
CA ALA A 116 0.49 3.52 -3.68
C ALA A 116 1.79 4.08 -3.09
N ALA A 117 2.61 4.71 -3.92
CA ALA A 117 3.82 5.42 -3.51
C ALA A 117 3.54 6.53 -2.50
N LEU A 118 2.60 7.39 -2.83
CA LEU A 118 2.15 8.47 -1.94
C LEU A 118 1.62 7.90 -0.63
N SER A 119 0.86 6.79 -0.68
CA SER A 119 0.34 6.12 0.51
C SER A 119 1.46 5.69 1.47
N GLU A 120 2.55 5.10 0.95
CA GLU A 120 3.69 4.69 1.78
C GLU A 120 4.44 5.90 2.36
N GLN A 121 4.67 6.93 1.54
CA GLN A 121 5.35 8.13 2.03
C GLN A 121 4.51 8.88 3.07
N LEU A 122 3.19 8.95 2.91
CA LEU A 122 2.28 9.54 3.89
C LEU A 122 2.25 8.72 5.19
N LEU A 123 2.17 7.38 5.11
CA LEU A 123 2.24 6.53 6.29
C LEU A 123 3.56 6.71 7.05
N ALA A 124 4.67 6.77 6.31
CA ALA A 124 5.98 7.00 6.90
C ALA A 124 6.11 8.42 7.48
N LEU A 125 5.49 9.44 6.86
CA LEU A 125 5.44 10.80 7.39
C LEU A 125 4.67 10.82 8.73
N VAL A 126 3.50 10.17 8.81
CA VAL A 126 2.75 10.05 10.06
C VAL A 126 3.57 9.36 11.13
N ALA A 127 4.28 8.27 10.80
CA ALA A 127 5.16 7.59 11.75
C ALA A 127 6.32 8.48 12.23
N GLU A 128 6.90 9.33 11.37
CA GLU A 128 7.93 10.32 11.76
C GLU A 128 7.35 11.40 12.70
N GLN A 129 6.15 11.88 12.42
CA GLN A 129 5.47 12.84 13.31
C GLN A 129 5.23 12.21 14.69
N CYS A 130 4.70 10.99 14.71
CA CYS A 130 4.50 10.22 15.94
C CYS A 130 5.78 9.97 16.74
N ALA A 131 6.92 9.82 16.06
CA ALA A 131 8.21 9.67 16.72
C ALA A 131 8.69 10.97 17.40
N THR A 132 8.22 12.12 16.92
CA THR A 132 8.61 13.44 17.42
C THR A 132 7.69 13.90 18.55
N SER A 133 6.39 13.69 18.40
CA SER A 133 5.36 14.07 19.39
C SER A 133 4.10 13.23 19.24
N PRO A 134 3.30 13.05 20.31
CA PRO A 134 1.99 12.45 20.20
C PRO A 134 1.15 13.16 19.13
N THR A 135 0.53 12.40 18.25
CA THR A 135 -0.12 12.93 17.05
C THR A 135 -1.60 12.55 17.02
N VAL A 136 -2.44 13.51 16.69
CA VAL A 136 -3.85 13.29 16.37
C VAL A 136 -4.06 13.59 14.89
N LEU A 137 -4.54 12.62 14.14
CA LEU A 137 -4.89 12.77 12.73
C LEU A 137 -6.39 12.59 12.55
N VAL A 138 -7.06 13.64 12.13
CA VAL A 138 -8.49 13.68 11.88
C VAL A 138 -8.74 13.66 10.37
N VAL A 139 -9.63 12.77 9.92
CA VAL A 139 -10.16 12.79 8.56
C VAL A 139 -11.69 12.96 8.65
N ASP A 140 -12.12 14.16 8.30
CA ASP A 140 -13.54 14.52 8.30
C ASP A 140 -14.20 14.14 6.97
N ASP A 141 -15.49 13.95 6.98
CA ASP A 141 -16.33 13.63 5.81
C ASP A 141 -15.74 12.48 4.94
N LEU A 142 -15.34 11.35 5.57
CA LEU A 142 -14.79 10.16 4.90
C LEU A 142 -15.67 9.62 3.76
N GLN A 143 -16.99 9.90 3.76
CA GLN A 143 -17.87 9.49 2.67
C GLN A 143 -17.50 10.14 1.33
N TRP A 144 -16.78 11.24 1.34
CA TRP A 144 -16.27 11.94 0.16
C TRP A 144 -14.78 11.67 -0.11
N ALA A 145 -14.13 10.90 0.76
CA ALA A 145 -12.74 10.50 0.54
C ALA A 145 -12.64 9.50 -0.63
N ASP A 146 -11.55 9.58 -1.37
CA ASP A 146 -11.20 8.61 -2.40
C ASP A 146 -10.87 7.22 -1.81
N PRO A 147 -10.94 6.14 -2.59
CA PRO A 147 -10.66 4.78 -2.09
C PRO A 147 -9.25 4.59 -1.54
N ALA A 148 -8.24 5.30 -2.07
CA ALA A 148 -6.86 5.19 -1.58
C ALA A 148 -6.73 5.84 -0.19
N THR A 149 -7.41 6.97 0.06
CA THR A 149 -7.51 7.57 1.39
C THR A 149 -8.15 6.61 2.40
N VAL A 150 -9.27 5.97 2.03
CA VAL A 150 -9.94 4.98 2.89
C VAL A 150 -9.03 3.77 3.17
N ALA A 151 -8.35 3.26 2.16
CA ALA A 151 -7.40 2.16 2.31
C ALA A 151 -6.22 2.53 3.22
N LEU A 152 -5.64 3.73 3.04
CA LEU A 152 -4.55 4.22 3.87
C LEU A 152 -5.00 4.48 5.31
N TRP A 153 -6.22 5.02 5.51
CA TRP A 153 -6.81 5.18 6.84
C TRP A 153 -6.93 3.82 7.56
N ARG A 154 -7.40 2.77 6.86
CA ARG A 154 -7.46 1.40 7.42
C ARG A 154 -6.07 0.89 7.83
N ARG A 155 -5.06 1.13 7.01
CA ARG A 155 -3.66 0.75 7.33
C ARG A 155 -3.14 1.51 8.55
N MET A 156 -3.42 2.80 8.65
CA MET A 156 -3.05 3.61 9.81
C MET A 156 -3.79 3.14 11.07
N ALA A 157 -5.07 2.74 10.98
CA ALA A 157 -5.83 2.21 12.12
C ALA A 157 -5.20 0.93 12.68
N ARG A 158 -4.68 0.04 11.80
CA ARG A 158 -3.91 -1.15 12.23
C ARG A 158 -2.59 -0.79 12.90
N ALA A 159 -1.93 0.27 12.44
CA ALA A 159 -0.66 0.72 13.00
C ALA A 159 -0.83 1.57 14.28
N ALA A 160 -2.00 2.19 14.49
CA ALA A 160 -2.25 3.10 15.59
C ALA A 160 -1.89 2.54 16.98
N PRO A 161 -2.22 1.27 17.34
CA PRO A 161 -1.85 0.74 18.66
C PRO A 161 -0.35 0.69 18.93
N THR A 162 0.48 0.73 17.90
CA THR A 162 1.96 0.67 18.02
C THR A 162 2.64 2.04 17.92
N LEU A 163 1.86 3.10 17.73
CA LEU A 163 2.32 4.47 17.55
C LEU A 163 1.61 5.38 18.55
N PRO A 164 2.19 6.50 18.99
CA PRO A 164 1.46 7.53 19.73
C PRO A 164 0.55 8.32 18.76
N LEU A 165 -0.41 7.61 18.14
CA LEU A 165 -1.34 8.10 17.12
C LEU A 165 -2.78 7.92 17.57
N LEU A 166 -3.54 9.01 17.68
CA LEU A 166 -4.99 8.97 17.70
C LEU A 166 -5.51 9.25 16.30
N LEU A 167 -6.06 8.23 15.65
CA LEU A 167 -6.64 8.33 14.31
C LEU A 167 -8.16 8.47 14.43
N ILE A 168 -8.70 9.60 13.99
CA ILE A 168 -10.14 9.88 14.04
C ILE A 168 -10.67 9.94 12.62
N GLY A 169 -11.68 9.12 12.34
CA GLY A 169 -12.46 9.19 11.11
C GLY A 169 -13.88 9.65 11.40
N MET A 170 -14.38 10.62 10.64
CA MET A 170 -15.76 11.08 10.75
C MET A 170 -16.49 10.83 9.44
N MET A 171 -17.72 10.30 9.52
CA MET A 171 -18.49 9.97 8.33
C MET A 171 -19.98 10.16 8.55
N ARG A 172 -20.72 10.21 7.45
CA ARG A 172 -22.19 10.20 7.42
C ARG A 172 -22.69 8.78 7.16
N PRO A 173 -23.93 8.46 7.55
CA PRO A 173 -24.55 7.17 7.25
C PRO A 173 -24.77 6.93 5.75
N VAL A 174 -24.89 7.99 4.97
CA VAL A 174 -25.05 7.99 3.50
C VAL A 174 -24.10 9.00 2.84
N PRO A 175 -23.62 8.74 1.60
CA PRO A 175 -23.84 7.56 0.77
C PRO A 175 -23.16 6.31 1.33
N GLN A 176 -23.76 5.14 1.07
CA GLN A 176 -23.16 3.87 1.46
C GLN A 176 -22.23 3.37 0.34
N ARG A 177 -20.98 3.10 0.71
CA ARG A 177 -19.96 2.53 -0.16
C ARG A 177 -19.38 1.30 0.53
N ASP A 178 -19.02 0.27 -0.25
CA ASP A 178 -18.53 -1.01 0.28
C ASP A 178 -17.25 -0.85 1.11
N ASP A 179 -16.33 0.03 0.69
CA ASP A 179 -15.10 0.33 1.40
C ASP A 179 -15.34 0.98 2.77
N LEU A 180 -16.38 1.83 2.88
CA LEU A 180 -16.80 2.45 4.16
C LEU A 180 -17.57 1.46 5.04
N LEU A 181 -18.37 0.58 4.45
CA LEU A 181 -19.02 -0.52 5.19
C LEU A 181 -17.97 -1.46 5.78
N ALA A 182 -16.90 -1.76 5.02
CA ALA A 182 -15.77 -2.53 5.53
C ALA A 182 -15.06 -1.83 6.70
N LEU A 183 -14.96 -0.48 6.69
CA LEU A 183 -14.44 0.32 7.82
C LEU A 183 -15.28 0.18 9.08
N ARG A 184 -16.62 0.21 8.94
CA ARG A 184 -17.55 0.05 10.08
C ARG A 184 -17.38 -1.28 10.79
N ASN A 185 -17.03 -2.34 10.05
CA ASN A 185 -16.91 -3.70 10.58
C ASN A 185 -15.47 -4.08 10.97
N MET A 186 -14.52 -3.16 10.84
CA MET A 186 -13.11 -3.42 11.07
C MET A 186 -12.79 -3.60 12.56
N PRO A 187 -12.19 -4.75 12.99
CA PRO A 187 -11.89 -5.02 14.41
C PRO A 187 -10.89 -4.04 15.02
N GLU A 188 -9.99 -3.49 14.20
CA GLU A 188 -8.93 -2.59 14.63
C GLU A 188 -9.43 -1.17 14.96
N VAL A 189 -10.68 -0.84 14.61
CA VAL A 189 -11.32 0.40 15.09
C VAL A 189 -11.71 0.20 16.55
N SER A 190 -10.90 0.78 17.45
CA SER A 190 -11.02 0.55 18.88
C SER A 190 -12.27 1.15 19.49
N THR A 191 -12.74 2.26 18.92
CA THR A 191 -13.92 2.99 19.45
C THR A 191 -14.83 3.43 18.30
N ARG A 192 -16.13 3.25 18.48
CA ARG A 192 -17.16 3.72 17.55
C ARG A 192 -18.14 4.58 18.32
N LEU A 193 -18.33 5.81 17.81
CA LEU A 193 -19.29 6.76 18.36
C LEU A 193 -20.37 7.04 17.33
N GLN A 194 -21.61 6.75 17.66
CA GLN A 194 -22.75 7.07 16.80
C GLN A 194 -23.51 8.25 17.41
N LEU A 195 -23.48 9.41 16.76
CA LEU A 195 -24.14 10.60 17.21
C LEU A 195 -25.56 10.67 16.64
N THR A 196 -26.53 10.72 17.52
CA THR A 196 -27.95 10.96 17.23
C THR A 196 -28.36 12.39 17.57
N GLY A 197 -29.57 12.79 17.29
CA GLY A 197 -30.15 14.07 17.76
C GLY A 197 -30.00 14.26 19.28
N LEU A 198 -29.90 15.50 19.70
CA LEU A 198 -29.93 15.85 21.12
C LEU A 198 -31.24 15.41 21.77
N ALA A 199 -31.21 15.00 23.02
CA ALA A 199 -32.42 14.74 23.82
C ALA A 199 -33.19 16.06 24.10
N ASP A 200 -34.47 15.97 24.35
CA ASP A 200 -35.34 17.16 24.56
C ASP A 200 -34.81 18.08 25.66
N GLU A 201 -34.29 17.51 26.75
CA GLU A 201 -33.71 18.28 27.86
C GLU A 201 -32.47 19.09 27.41
N ASP A 202 -31.63 18.50 26.52
CA ASP A 202 -30.44 19.14 25.97
C ASP A 202 -30.82 20.20 24.93
N VAL A 203 -31.87 19.95 24.14
CA VAL A 203 -32.46 20.93 23.21
C VAL A 203 -32.88 22.18 23.97
N ASP A 204 -33.58 22.02 25.11
CA ASP A 204 -33.99 23.13 25.97
C ASP A 204 -32.80 23.95 26.47
N VAL A 205 -31.74 23.27 26.92
CA VAL A 205 -30.53 23.92 27.42
C VAL A 205 -29.82 24.66 26.28
N LEU A 206 -29.72 24.06 25.10
CA LEU A 206 -29.10 24.68 23.94
C LEU A 206 -29.86 25.93 23.50
N ILE A 207 -31.18 25.84 23.35
CA ILE A 207 -32.04 26.95 22.96
C ILE A 207 -31.98 28.06 24.02
N ALA A 208 -32.07 27.74 25.32
CA ALA A 208 -31.96 28.71 26.38
C ALA A 208 -30.62 29.50 26.33
N GLY A 209 -29.53 28.80 26.05
CA GLY A 209 -28.20 29.40 25.88
C GLY A 209 -28.11 30.32 24.68
N LEU A 210 -28.66 29.89 23.54
CA LEU A 210 -28.65 30.65 22.29
C LEU A 210 -29.59 31.86 22.29
N ALA A 211 -30.77 31.70 22.86
CA ALA A 211 -31.80 32.73 22.92
C ALA A 211 -31.61 33.72 24.08
N GLY A 212 -30.74 33.40 25.04
CA GLY A 212 -30.51 34.22 26.24
C GLY A 212 -31.64 34.17 27.26
N GLY A 213 -32.52 33.15 27.20
CA GLY A 213 -33.66 32.98 28.09
C GLY A 213 -34.32 31.61 27.90
N ARG A 214 -35.13 31.15 28.88
CA ARG A 214 -35.84 29.87 28.79
C ARG A 214 -36.83 29.87 27.63
N PRO A 215 -36.83 28.86 26.75
CA PRO A 215 -37.76 28.77 25.62
C PRO A 215 -39.20 28.60 26.11
N ASP A 216 -40.12 29.26 25.43
CA ASP A 216 -41.56 29.03 25.65
C ASP A 216 -42.05 27.82 24.84
N ALA A 217 -43.27 27.36 25.12
CA ALA A 217 -43.86 26.18 24.48
C ALA A 217 -44.01 26.33 22.95
N ASN A 218 -44.08 27.54 22.41
CA ASN A 218 -44.21 27.81 20.97
C ASN A 218 -42.84 27.68 20.30
N LEU A 219 -41.77 28.16 20.93
CA LEU A 219 -40.42 28.05 20.46
C LEU A 219 -39.93 26.57 20.47
N LEU A 220 -40.30 25.83 21.52
CA LEU A 220 -40.03 24.39 21.60
C LEU A 220 -40.73 23.59 20.50
N ARG A 221 -42.06 23.85 20.26
CA ARG A 221 -42.77 23.21 19.14
C ARG A 221 -42.13 23.51 17.77
N LEU A 222 -41.62 24.71 17.58
CA LEU A 222 -40.91 25.07 16.36
C LEU A 222 -39.57 24.29 16.25
N ALA A 223 -38.90 24.13 17.38
CA ALA A 223 -37.63 23.42 17.47
C ALA A 223 -37.76 21.88 17.24
N GLU A 224 -38.94 21.28 17.48
CA GLU A 224 -39.20 19.86 17.16
C GLU A 224 -38.90 19.52 15.70
N GLY A 225 -39.10 20.45 14.75
CA GLY A 225 -38.75 20.31 13.35
C GLY A 225 -37.26 20.14 13.08
N ALA A 226 -36.40 20.45 14.05
CA ALA A 226 -34.94 20.23 13.94
C ALA A 226 -34.53 18.82 14.34
N ALA A 227 -35.44 17.98 14.88
CA ALA A 227 -35.16 16.61 15.34
C ALA A 227 -33.89 16.49 16.20
N GLY A 228 -33.64 17.47 17.08
CA GLY A 228 -32.47 17.53 17.95
C GLY A 228 -31.14 17.83 17.24
N ASN A 229 -31.15 18.29 15.99
CA ASN A 229 -29.92 18.64 15.26
C ASN A 229 -29.38 20.00 15.73
N PRO A 230 -28.19 20.05 16.37
CA PRO A 230 -27.64 21.27 16.96
C PRO A 230 -27.41 22.41 15.96
N LEU A 231 -26.95 22.08 14.72
CA LEU A 231 -26.73 23.08 13.70
C LEU A 231 -28.05 23.74 13.28
N TYR A 232 -29.08 22.92 13.05
CA TYR A 232 -30.39 23.48 12.69
C TYR A 232 -30.95 24.33 13.81
N LEU A 233 -30.89 23.90 15.06
CA LEU A 233 -31.32 24.69 16.22
C LEU A 233 -30.58 26.02 16.29
N THR A 234 -29.27 26.02 16.12
CA THR A 234 -28.44 27.22 16.13
C THR A 234 -28.83 28.21 15.03
N GLU A 235 -28.98 27.72 13.80
CA GLU A 235 -29.37 28.56 12.67
C GLU A 235 -30.81 29.04 12.76
N LEU A 236 -31.71 28.23 13.30
CA LEU A 236 -33.11 28.61 13.56
C LEU A 236 -33.18 29.78 14.56
N ILE A 237 -32.52 29.65 15.71
CA ILE A 237 -32.52 30.71 16.74
C ILE A 237 -31.86 32.00 16.24
N ALA A 238 -30.75 31.86 15.49
CA ALA A 238 -30.08 32.98 14.85
C ALA A 238 -30.97 33.70 13.83
N ALA A 239 -31.73 32.95 13.00
CA ALA A 239 -32.69 33.52 12.05
C ALA A 239 -33.80 34.26 12.74
N LEU A 240 -34.40 33.67 13.79
CA LEU A 240 -35.44 34.34 14.62
C LEU A 240 -34.91 35.62 15.30
N GLY A 241 -33.65 35.62 15.73
CA GLY A 241 -33.00 36.81 16.28
C GLY A 241 -32.81 37.91 15.23
N ARG A 242 -32.37 37.57 14.02
CA ARG A 242 -32.21 38.54 12.90
C ARG A 242 -33.54 39.13 12.43
N SER A 243 -34.60 38.35 12.41
CA SER A 243 -35.92 38.81 12.04
C SER A 243 -36.68 39.58 13.17
N ALA A 244 -36.03 39.79 14.32
CA ALA A 244 -36.65 40.31 15.54
C ALA A 244 -37.93 39.60 15.98
N SER A 245 -38.07 38.31 15.58
CA SER A 245 -39.17 37.44 15.92
C SER A 245 -38.96 36.71 17.28
N LEU A 246 -37.80 36.91 17.91
CA LEU A 246 -37.49 36.36 19.21
C LEU A 246 -37.23 37.51 20.20
N THR A 247 -37.91 37.49 21.34
CA THR A 247 -37.72 38.47 22.41
C THR A 247 -37.57 37.76 23.76
N VAL A 248 -36.72 38.32 24.65
CA VAL A 248 -36.58 37.84 26.00
C VAL A 248 -37.40 38.74 26.93
N THR A 249 -38.37 38.15 27.64
CA THR A 249 -39.21 38.86 28.56
C THR A 249 -38.44 39.25 29.83
N SER A 250 -39.00 40.20 30.61
CA SER A 250 -38.45 40.59 31.93
C SER A 250 -38.41 39.42 32.94
N ALA A 251 -39.18 38.35 32.70
CA ALA A 251 -39.16 37.12 33.48
C ALA A 251 -38.10 36.11 32.99
N GLY A 252 -37.25 36.44 32.00
CA GLY A 252 -36.20 35.60 31.46
C GLY A 252 -36.71 34.51 30.52
N ALA A 253 -37.94 34.62 29.98
CA ALA A 253 -38.45 33.69 28.98
C ALA A 253 -38.18 34.20 27.55
N ALA A 254 -37.64 33.32 26.70
CA ALA A 254 -37.49 33.56 25.27
C ALA A 254 -38.82 33.19 24.57
N VAL A 255 -39.46 34.18 23.98
CA VAL A 255 -40.81 34.07 23.43
C VAL A 255 -40.81 34.47 21.96
N LEU A 256 -41.52 33.66 21.13
CA LEU A 256 -41.79 33.96 19.74
C LEU A 256 -42.79 35.11 19.63
N THR A 257 -42.35 36.18 18.96
CA THR A 257 -43.25 37.23 18.47
C THR A 257 -43.64 36.92 17.01
N SER A 258 -44.80 37.43 16.54
CA SER A 258 -45.36 37.13 15.24
C SER A 258 -44.37 37.42 14.07
N GLY A 259 -43.92 36.41 13.36
CA GLY A 259 -43.02 36.52 12.18
C GLY A 259 -42.81 35.17 11.47
N PRO A 260 -42.37 35.19 10.19
CA PRO A 260 -42.06 33.97 9.47
C PRO A 260 -40.84 33.30 10.09
N ALA A 261 -40.94 32.01 10.40
CA ALA A 261 -39.83 31.18 10.84
C ALA A 261 -39.33 30.30 9.68
N PRO A 262 -38.01 30.04 9.59
CA PRO A 262 -37.47 29.11 8.59
C PRO A 262 -38.03 27.70 8.78
N SER A 263 -38.56 27.11 7.73
CA SER A 263 -39.16 25.78 7.77
C SER A 263 -38.16 24.62 7.66
N SER A 264 -36.88 24.93 7.41
CA SER A 264 -35.81 23.96 7.24
C SER A 264 -34.43 24.58 7.49
N LEU A 265 -33.41 23.72 7.73
CA LEU A 265 -32.01 24.14 7.80
C LEU A 265 -31.56 24.91 6.54
N ALA A 266 -31.96 24.46 5.35
CA ALA A 266 -31.66 25.14 4.10
C ALA A 266 -32.25 26.55 4.07
N ALA A 267 -33.50 26.72 4.53
CA ALA A 267 -34.17 28.03 4.63
C ALA A 267 -33.46 28.96 5.64
N ALA A 268 -33.00 28.43 6.76
CA ALA A 268 -32.26 29.19 7.78
C ALA A 268 -30.88 29.65 7.27
N ILE A 269 -30.20 28.82 6.49
CA ILE A 269 -28.92 29.17 5.84
C ILE A 269 -29.13 30.21 4.73
N ALA A 270 -30.17 30.04 3.90
CA ALA A 270 -30.52 31.01 2.85
C ALA A 270 -30.82 32.38 3.45
N ASP A 271 -31.58 32.43 4.56
CA ASP A 271 -31.85 33.65 5.31
C ASP A 271 -30.55 34.33 5.80
N ARG A 272 -29.64 33.54 6.37
CA ARG A 272 -28.32 34.04 6.79
C ARG A 272 -27.52 34.67 5.63
N LEU A 273 -27.51 33.99 4.47
CA LEU A 273 -26.82 34.47 3.28
C LEU A 273 -27.51 35.71 2.69
N GLY A 274 -28.80 35.92 2.96
CA GLY A 274 -29.55 37.08 2.56
C GLY A 274 -29.02 38.40 3.15
N PHE A 275 -28.38 38.37 4.29
CA PHE A 275 -27.77 39.53 4.93
C PHE A 275 -26.34 39.84 4.47
N VAL A 276 -25.75 38.97 3.69
CA VAL A 276 -24.38 39.15 3.16
C VAL A 276 -24.46 40.05 1.92
N PRO A 277 -23.64 41.13 1.83
CA PRO A 277 -23.63 42.03 0.66
C PRO A 277 -23.35 41.27 -0.65
N GLY A 278 -23.89 41.77 -1.75
CA GLY A 278 -23.74 41.12 -3.07
C GLY A 278 -22.27 40.92 -3.50
N SER A 279 -21.41 41.89 -3.18
CA SER A 279 -19.98 41.79 -3.44
C SER A 279 -19.27 40.70 -2.65
N VAL A 280 -19.65 40.49 -1.41
CA VAL A 280 -19.12 39.42 -0.56
C VAL A 280 -19.68 38.07 -0.99
N ARG A 281 -20.96 38.01 -1.40
CA ARG A 281 -21.58 36.78 -1.91
C ARG A 281 -20.94 36.29 -3.20
N GLU A 282 -20.51 37.22 -4.09
CA GLU A 282 -19.74 36.87 -5.30
C GLU A 282 -18.44 36.15 -4.92
N VAL A 283 -17.68 36.69 -3.97
CA VAL A 283 -16.44 36.08 -3.47
C VAL A 283 -16.72 34.70 -2.83
N LEU A 284 -17.80 34.57 -2.05
CA LEU A 284 -18.19 33.30 -1.42
C LEU A 284 -18.61 32.24 -2.43
N ARG A 285 -19.30 32.63 -3.54
CA ARG A 285 -19.63 31.69 -4.61
C ARG A 285 -18.40 31.21 -5.35
N ALA A 286 -17.42 32.08 -5.63
CA ALA A 286 -16.15 31.68 -6.20
C ALA A 286 -15.36 30.77 -5.26
N ALA A 287 -15.36 31.05 -3.96
CA ALA A 287 -14.77 30.19 -2.95
C ALA A 287 -15.47 28.80 -2.91
N ALA A 288 -16.80 28.76 -3.05
CA ALA A 288 -17.56 27.52 -3.06
C ALA A 288 -17.23 26.60 -4.27
N LEU A 289 -16.81 27.16 -5.41
CA LEU A 289 -16.28 26.42 -6.56
C LEU A 289 -14.93 25.77 -6.27
N LEU A 290 -14.09 26.45 -5.49
CA LEU A 290 -12.75 25.93 -5.15
C LEU A 290 -12.79 24.77 -4.16
N GLY A 291 -13.82 24.70 -3.29
CA GLY A 291 -13.97 23.60 -2.34
C GLY A 291 -14.43 24.05 -0.95
N VAL A 292 -14.38 23.10 0.01
CA VAL A 292 -14.69 23.41 1.43
C VAL A 292 -13.57 24.26 2.03
N ASP A 293 -12.33 23.87 1.77
CA ASP A 293 -11.13 24.61 2.11
C ASP A 293 -10.43 25.06 0.81
N PHE A 294 -9.88 26.24 0.79
CA PHE A 294 -9.26 26.82 -0.40
C PHE A 294 -8.13 27.77 -0.04
N ALA A 295 -7.15 27.86 -0.94
CA ALA A 295 -6.06 28.82 -0.81
C ALA A 295 -6.51 30.21 -1.27
N VAL A 296 -6.17 31.24 -0.52
CA VAL A 296 -6.49 32.65 -0.89
C VAL A 296 -5.89 33.07 -2.23
N PRO A 297 -4.64 32.65 -2.60
CA PRO A 297 -4.10 32.91 -3.93
C PRO A 297 -4.95 32.32 -5.07
N ASP A 298 -5.47 31.09 -4.91
CA ASP A 298 -6.32 30.47 -5.93
C ASP A 298 -7.64 31.24 -6.11
N LEU A 299 -8.23 31.69 -5.00
CA LEU A 299 -9.44 32.52 -5.02
C LEU A 299 -9.18 33.85 -5.75
N ALA A 300 -8.00 34.47 -5.52
CA ALA A 300 -7.57 35.69 -6.18
C ALA A 300 -7.42 35.48 -7.70
N ILE A 301 -6.78 34.38 -8.11
CA ILE A 301 -6.62 34.00 -9.52
C ILE A 301 -7.99 33.79 -10.19
N VAL A 302 -8.88 33.02 -9.58
CA VAL A 302 -10.21 32.71 -10.14
C VAL A 302 -11.08 33.97 -10.29
N LEU A 303 -10.94 34.92 -9.38
CA LEU A 303 -11.68 36.20 -9.47
C LEU A 303 -10.98 37.30 -10.30
N GLY A 304 -9.73 37.06 -10.74
CA GLY A 304 -8.94 38.08 -11.44
C GLY A 304 -8.66 39.32 -10.59
N ARG A 305 -8.58 39.17 -9.26
CA ARG A 305 -8.38 40.24 -8.27
C ARG A 305 -7.08 40.02 -7.49
N SER A 306 -6.51 41.10 -6.97
CA SER A 306 -5.37 40.97 -6.05
C SER A 306 -5.85 40.41 -4.69
N VAL A 307 -4.95 39.73 -3.95
CA VAL A 307 -5.27 39.28 -2.59
C VAL A 307 -5.71 40.46 -1.70
N ALA A 308 -5.09 41.63 -1.87
CA ALA A 308 -5.43 42.83 -1.12
C ALA A 308 -6.89 43.30 -1.35
N ASP A 309 -7.42 43.14 -2.55
CA ASP A 309 -8.80 43.52 -2.90
C ASP A 309 -9.83 42.55 -2.29
N LEU A 310 -9.39 41.32 -1.90
CA LEU A 310 -10.27 40.33 -1.29
C LEU A 310 -10.38 40.47 0.24
N VAL A 311 -9.42 41.15 0.89
CA VAL A 311 -9.37 41.27 2.37
C VAL A 311 -10.70 41.77 2.95
N PRO A 312 -11.30 42.87 2.47
CA PRO A 312 -12.55 43.38 3.05
C PRO A 312 -13.72 42.38 2.96
N ALA A 313 -13.81 41.66 1.84
CA ALA A 313 -14.87 40.68 1.64
C ALA A 313 -14.63 39.43 2.49
N VAL A 314 -13.39 38.99 2.66
CA VAL A 314 -13.00 37.87 3.50
C VAL A 314 -13.25 38.19 4.99
N ASP A 315 -12.84 39.40 5.44
CA ASP A 315 -13.06 39.84 6.83
C ASP A 315 -14.55 39.86 7.15
N GLU A 316 -15.37 40.41 6.25
CA GLU A 316 -16.81 40.45 6.41
C GLU A 316 -17.44 39.07 6.40
N ALA A 317 -16.96 38.16 5.54
CA ALA A 317 -17.40 36.75 5.53
C ALA A 317 -17.02 36.00 6.82
N CYS A 318 -15.83 36.27 7.36
CA CYS A 318 -15.39 35.75 8.65
C CYS A 318 -16.21 36.32 9.80
N ALA A 319 -16.46 37.63 9.81
CA ALA A 319 -17.31 38.26 10.81
C ALA A 319 -18.77 37.75 10.79
N ALA A 320 -19.30 37.49 9.57
CA ALA A 320 -20.60 36.83 9.39
C ALA A 320 -20.60 35.35 9.77
N GLY A 321 -19.44 34.76 10.11
CA GLY A 321 -19.29 33.36 10.50
C GLY A 321 -19.54 32.38 9.34
N VAL A 322 -19.34 32.80 8.09
CA VAL A 322 -19.46 31.98 6.89
C VAL A 322 -18.13 31.30 6.59
N LEU A 323 -17.02 32.06 6.70
CA LEU A 323 -15.67 31.56 6.56
C LEU A 323 -14.97 31.49 7.92
N ALA A 324 -13.92 30.68 8.00
CA ALA A 324 -13.00 30.57 9.13
C ALA A 324 -11.59 30.26 8.65
N GLU A 325 -10.58 30.57 9.44
CA GLU A 325 -9.21 30.13 9.19
C GLU A 325 -9.08 28.61 9.35
N SER A 326 -8.43 27.97 8.38
CA SER A 326 -8.14 26.55 8.35
C SER A 326 -6.63 26.38 8.08
N GLY A 327 -5.81 26.48 9.12
CA GLY A 327 -4.36 26.44 8.99
C GLY A 327 -3.82 27.64 8.19
N SER A 328 -3.19 27.37 7.05
CA SER A 328 -2.69 28.39 6.09
C SER A 328 -3.72 28.75 5.01
N SER A 329 -4.92 28.16 5.05
CA SER A 329 -6.01 28.34 4.09
C SER A 329 -7.23 28.95 4.76
N LEU A 330 -8.22 29.30 3.96
CA LEU A 330 -9.57 29.63 4.42
C LEU A 330 -10.51 28.46 4.13
N GLY A 331 -11.49 28.28 4.98
CA GLY A 331 -12.53 27.26 4.79
C GLY A 331 -13.92 27.75 5.15
N PHE A 332 -14.94 27.09 4.60
CA PHE A 332 -16.32 27.32 5.05
C PHE A 332 -16.50 26.74 6.45
N ARG A 333 -17.05 27.55 7.36
CA ARG A 333 -17.28 27.13 8.75
C ARG A 333 -18.08 25.84 8.83
N HIS A 334 -19.02 25.66 7.90
CA HIS A 334 -19.80 24.43 7.75
C HIS A 334 -19.92 24.04 6.28
N PRO A 335 -19.65 22.77 5.90
CA PRO A 335 -19.78 22.31 4.50
C PRO A 335 -21.17 22.55 3.91
N VAL A 336 -22.21 22.58 4.75
CA VAL A 336 -23.60 22.86 4.34
C VAL A 336 -23.76 24.29 3.78
N ILE A 337 -22.99 25.26 4.30
CA ILE A 337 -23.00 26.64 3.78
C ILE A 337 -22.39 26.67 2.38
N ARG A 338 -21.27 25.99 2.19
CA ARG A 338 -20.67 25.83 0.84
C ARG A 338 -21.67 25.20 -0.12
N ALA A 339 -22.28 24.07 0.30
CA ALA A 339 -23.25 23.35 -0.55
C ALA A 339 -24.44 24.24 -0.94
N ALA A 340 -24.95 25.09 -0.03
CA ALA A 340 -26.01 26.03 -0.31
C ALA A 340 -25.57 27.08 -1.34
N LEU A 341 -24.40 27.73 -1.16
CA LEU A 341 -23.85 28.72 -2.08
C LEU A 341 -23.56 28.12 -3.46
N TYR A 342 -23.01 26.91 -3.50
CA TYR A 342 -22.73 26.18 -4.73
C TYR A 342 -24.03 25.80 -5.47
N GLY A 343 -25.05 25.37 -4.70
CA GLY A 343 -26.37 25.04 -5.26
C GLY A 343 -27.18 26.25 -5.76
N GLU A 344 -26.89 27.47 -5.27
CA GLU A 344 -27.49 28.71 -5.79
C GLU A 344 -27.05 29.04 -7.23
N ILE A 345 -25.89 28.50 -7.65
CA ILE A 345 -25.37 28.75 -9.01
C ILE A 345 -26.08 27.77 -9.97
N PRO A 346 -26.80 28.25 -10.99
CA PRO A 346 -27.40 27.38 -11.99
C PRO A 346 -26.38 26.45 -12.65
N ALA A 347 -26.70 25.17 -12.86
CA ALA A 347 -25.78 24.16 -13.35
C ALA A 347 -24.99 24.58 -14.61
N PRO A 348 -25.61 25.18 -15.69
CA PRO A 348 -24.85 25.61 -16.86
C PRO A 348 -23.85 26.74 -16.55
N LEU A 349 -24.21 27.66 -15.66
CA LEU A 349 -23.32 28.76 -15.25
C LEU A 349 -22.19 28.22 -14.37
N ARG A 350 -22.47 27.24 -13.54
CA ARG A 350 -21.50 26.55 -12.69
C ARG A 350 -20.44 25.83 -13.53
N ALA A 351 -20.87 25.07 -14.55
CA ALA A 351 -19.96 24.38 -15.47
C ALA A 351 -19.06 25.39 -16.25
N ALA A 352 -19.63 26.49 -16.72
CA ALA A 352 -18.86 27.56 -17.38
C ALA A 352 -17.85 28.18 -16.42
N TRP A 353 -18.27 28.49 -15.20
CA TRP A 353 -17.38 29.12 -14.21
C TRP A 353 -16.24 28.16 -13.77
N HIS A 354 -16.49 26.86 -13.66
CA HIS A 354 -15.44 25.85 -13.46
C HIS A 354 -14.42 25.84 -14.61
N ARG A 355 -14.88 25.98 -15.88
CA ARG A 355 -13.96 26.09 -17.05
C ARG A 355 -13.11 27.35 -17.00
N ASP A 356 -13.70 28.49 -16.66
CA ASP A 356 -12.97 29.77 -16.52
C ASP A 356 -11.96 29.69 -15.36
N ALA A 357 -12.34 29.11 -14.23
CA ALA A 357 -11.45 28.90 -13.10
C ALA A 357 -10.28 27.95 -13.45
N ALA A 358 -10.55 26.87 -14.19
CA ALA A 358 -9.51 25.95 -14.66
C ALA A 358 -8.51 26.67 -15.58
N ARG A 359 -9.01 27.49 -16.51
CA ARG A 359 -8.17 28.28 -17.43
C ARG A 359 -7.28 29.27 -16.67
N SER A 360 -7.85 30.04 -15.76
CA SER A 360 -7.11 31.03 -14.97
C SER A 360 -6.02 30.37 -14.13
N LEU A 361 -6.33 29.22 -13.51
CA LEU A 361 -5.36 28.42 -12.74
C LEU A 361 -4.26 27.84 -13.64
N ALA A 362 -4.60 27.32 -14.83
CA ALA A 362 -3.62 26.80 -15.78
C ALA A 362 -2.66 27.90 -16.28
N GLU A 363 -3.18 29.06 -16.63
CA GLU A 363 -2.40 30.23 -17.07
C GLU A 363 -1.49 30.78 -15.96
N ALA A 364 -1.91 30.64 -14.70
CA ALA A 364 -1.11 31.00 -13.53
C ALA A 364 -0.07 29.93 -13.15
N GLY A 365 -0.01 28.81 -13.87
CA GLY A 365 0.93 27.71 -13.58
C GLY A 365 0.59 26.91 -12.33
N ALA A 366 -0.68 26.85 -11.95
CA ALA A 366 -1.13 26.05 -10.83
C ALA A 366 -0.86 24.55 -11.07
N PRO A 367 -0.67 23.74 -10.00
CA PRO A 367 -0.48 22.30 -10.10
C PRO A 367 -1.61 21.61 -10.88
N ALA A 368 -1.25 20.57 -11.66
CA ALA A 368 -2.17 19.91 -12.59
C ALA A 368 -3.42 19.33 -11.90
N ASP A 369 -3.29 18.86 -10.65
CA ASP A 369 -4.41 18.38 -9.85
C ASP A 369 -5.47 19.44 -9.56
N ARG A 370 -5.06 20.69 -9.32
CA ARG A 370 -6.00 21.82 -9.09
C ARG A 370 -6.77 22.20 -10.35
N VAL A 371 -6.07 22.22 -11.48
CA VAL A 371 -6.70 22.48 -12.79
C VAL A 371 -7.65 21.34 -13.14
N ALA A 372 -7.20 20.08 -13.01
CA ALA A 372 -8.01 18.89 -13.27
C ALA A 372 -9.28 18.85 -12.40
N ARG A 373 -9.20 19.24 -11.12
CA ARG A 373 -10.36 19.33 -10.22
C ARG A 373 -11.43 20.28 -10.76
N GLN A 374 -11.03 21.43 -11.28
CA GLN A 374 -11.98 22.37 -11.87
C GLN A 374 -12.55 21.84 -13.20
N LEU A 375 -11.73 21.20 -14.03
CA LEU A 375 -12.21 20.58 -15.28
C LEU A 375 -13.20 19.46 -15.01
N LEU A 376 -12.99 18.63 -13.99
CA LEU A 376 -13.95 17.62 -13.56
C LEU A 376 -15.28 18.23 -13.10
N GLY A 377 -15.23 19.35 -12.34
CA GLY A 377 -16.42 20.09 -11.94
C GLY A 377 -17.19 20.67 -13.13
N ALA A 378 -16.48 21.04 -14.20
CA ALA A 378 -17.09 21.50 -15.44
C ALA A 378 -17.80 20.39 -16.23
N VAL A 379 -17.19 19.18 -16.27
CA VAL A 379 -17.72 18.00 -16.96
C VAL A 379 -18.93 17.43 -16.23
N SER A 380 -18.81 17.25 -14.90
CA SER A 380 -19.90 16.69 -14.07
C SER A 380 -21.14 17.58 -13.98
N GLY A 381 -21.01 18.88 -14.25
CA GLY A 381 -22.08 19.89 -14.19
C GLY A 381 -22.87 20.06 -15.51
N GLY A 382 -22.39 19.50 -16.61
CA GLY A 382 -23.02 19.56 -17.93
C GLY A 382 -24.03 18.41 -18.13
N SER A 383 -25.23 18.73 -18.57
CA SER A 383 -26.32 17.75 -18.72
C SER A 383 -26.24 16.85 -19.98
N ASP A 384 -25.31 17.14 -20.91
CA ASP A 384 -25.14 16.37 -22.15
C ASP A 384 -23.65 16.14 -22.45
N ALA A 385 -23.32 14.89 -22.74
CA ALA A 385 -22.00 14.46 -23.23
C ALA A 385 -21.62 15.04 -24.60
N ALA A 386 -22.37 16.01 -25.11
CA ALA A 386 -22.31 16.55 -26.47
C ALA A 386 -21.63 17.93 -26.56
N ASP A 387 -21.37 18.61 -25.46
CA ASP A 387 -20.64 19.90 -25.54
C ASP A 387 -19.14 19.64 -25.78
N PRO A 388 -18.59 20.08 -26.93
CA PRO A 388 -17.18 19.88 -27.23
C PRO A 388 -16.29 20.60 -26.20
N MET A 389 -15.20 19.96 -25.78
CA MET A 389 -14.20 20.63 -24.96
C MET A 389 -13.52 21.76 -25.73
N ASP A 390 -13.21 22.84 -25.01
CA ASP A 390 -12.43 23.95 -25.56
C ASP A 390 -11.06 23.51 -26.06
N GLU A 391 -10.57 24.10 -27.16
CA GLU A 391 -9.25 23.80 -27.75
C GLU A 391 -8.11 23.91 -26.73
N TRP A 392 -8.13 24.91 -25.84
CA TRP A 392 -7.10 25.08 -24.82
C TRP A 392 -7.08 23.90 -23.82
N VAL A 393 -8.24 23.28 -23.53
CA VAL A 393 -8.33 22.10 -22.64
C VAL A 393 -7.70 20.90 -23.33
N LEU A 394 -7.98 20.72 -24.63
CA LEU A 394 -7.38 19.63 -25.42
C LEU A 394 -5.85 19.80 -25.49
N ASP A 395 -5.35 21.01 -25.68
CA ASP A 395 -3.91 21.31 -25.68
C ASP A 395 -3.28 21.10 -24.32
N TRP A 396 -3.96 21.55 -23.25
CA TRP A 396 -3.48 21.33 -21.88
C TRP A 396 -3.43 19.85 -21.53
N LEU A 397 -4.47 19.07 -21.87
CA LEU A 397 -4.49 17.62 -21.67
C LEU A 397 -3.40 16.93 -22.50
N ALA A 398 -3.20 17.33 -23.77
CA ALA A 398 -2.12 16.74 -24.57
C ALA A 398 -0.74 16.90 -23.92
N GLY A 399 -0.50 18.02 -23.22
CA GLY A 399 0.75 18.28 -22.51
C GLY A 399 0.85 17.68 -21.10
N THR A 400 -0.28 17.44 -20.42
CA THR A 400 -0.29 17.01 -19.01
C THR A 400 -0.90 15.62 -18.77
N ALA A 401 -1.50 15.01 -19.80
CA ALA A 401 -2.19 13.72 -19.66
C ALA A 401 -1.28 12.62 -19.08
N GLU A 402 -0.03 12.56 -19.49
CA GLU A 402 0.92 11.57 -18.99
C GLU A 402 1.11 11.69 -17.47
N LEU A 403 1.22 12.92 -16.97
CA LEU A 403 1.33 13.19 -15.54
C LEU A 403 0.04 12.83 -14.80
N LEU A 404 -1.12 13.23 -15.34
CA LEU A 404 -2.43 12.93 -14.74
C LEU A 404 -2.74 11.45 -14.72
N VAL A 405 -2.46 10.71 -15.79
CA VAL A 405 -2.65 9.24 -15.87
C VAL A 405 -1.86 8.54 -14.77
N ARG A 406 -0.70 9.06 -14.41
CA ARG A 406 0.13 8.50 -13.35
C ARG A 406 -0.34 8.88 -11.95
N GLN A 407 -0.77 10.13 -11.76
CA GLN A 407 -1.14 10.67 -10.44
C GLN A 407 -2.58 10.33 -10.04
N ALA A 408 -3.50 10.44 -10.98
CA ALA A 408 -4.93 10.31 -10.76
C ALA A 408 -5.60 9.62 -11.97
N PRO A 409 -5.34 8.31 -12.18
CA PRO A 409 -5.77 7.60 -13.39
C PRO A 409 -7.29 7.66 -13.62
N ARG A 410 -8.10 7.69 -12.55
CA ARG A 410 -9.57 7.85 -12.67
C ARG A 410 -9.95 9.22 -13.19
N ALA A 411 -9.39 10.27 -12.61
CA ALA A 411 -9.61 11.65 -13.07
C ALA A 411 -9.12 11.83 -14.52
N ALA A 412 -7.95 11.25 -14.84
CA ALA A 412 -7.41 11.26 -16.19
C ALA A 412 -8.33 10.53 -17.19
N ALA A 413 -8.81 9.33 -16.85
CA ALA A 413 -9.71 8.56 -17.71
C ALA A 413 -11.00 9.33 -18.01
N GLU A 414 -11.63 9.94 -16.99
CA GLU A 414 -12.85 10.74 -17.15
C GLU A 414 -12.61 11.95 -18.06
N LEU A 415 -11.57 12.75 -17.84
CA LEU A 415 -11.25 13.89 -18.67
C LEU A 415 -10.85 13.50 -20.09
N LEU A 416 -10.05 12.43 -20.24
CA LEU A 416 -9.59 11.96 -21.55
C LEU A 416 -10.72 11.34 -22.36
N GLN A 417 -11.72 10.70 -21.75
CA GLN A 417 -12.92 10.22 -22.48
C GLN A 417 -13.64 11.37 -23.16
N HIS A 418 -13.86 12.48 -22.48
CA HIS A 418 -14.48 13.69 -23.05
C HIS A 418 -13.57 14.37 -24.08
N ALA A 419 -12.24 14.41 -23.83
CA ALA A 419 -11.29 14.99 -24.77
C ALA A 419 -11.21 14.22 -26.08
N VAL A 420 -11.18 12.88 -26.02
CA VAL A 420 -11.20 12.02 -27.23
C VAL A 420 -12.48 12.20 -28.02
N ALA A 421 -13.64 12.25 -27.33
CA ALA A 421 -14.94 12.49 -27.98
C ALA A 421 -15.00 13.89 -28.65
N SER A 422 -14.28 14.89 -28.14
CA SER A 422 -14.26 16.27 -28.63
C SER A 422 -13.17 16.52 -29.69
N SER A 423 -12.19 15.64 -29.82
CA SER A 423 -11.06 15.82 -30.74
C SER A 423 -11.34 15.21 -32.13
N SER A 424 -10.75 15.78 -33.18
CA SER A 424 -10.94 15.31 -34.55
C SER A 424 -10.16 14.00 -34.77
N ALA A 425 -10.87 12.94 -35.14
CA ALA A 425 -10.25 11.65 -35.49
C ALA A 425 -9.19 11.81 -36.59
N GLY A 426 -8.06 11.08 -36.43
CA GLY A 426 -6.94 11.13 -37.39
C GLY A 426 -6.01 12.34 -37.23
N SER A 427 -6.17 13.16 -36.20
CA SER A 427 -5.17 14.16 -35.81
C SER A 427 -4.13 13.57 -34.85
N ALA A 428 -2.89 13.99 -34.94
CA ALA A 428 -1.82 13.54 -34.02
C ALA A 428 -2.18 13.78 -32.53
N ARG A 429 -2.91 14.85 -32.24
CA ARG A 429 -3.43 15.14 -30.90
C ARG A 429 -4.46 14.10 -30.45
N HIS A 430 -5.41 13.75 -31.33
CA HIS A 430 -6.41 12.72 -31.04
C HIS A 430 -5.74 11.38 -30.74
N ASP A 431 -4.80 10.95 -31.58
CA ASP A 431 -4.08 9.68 -31.41
C ASP A 431 -3.31 9.64 -30.10
N ASN A 432 -2.66 10.76 -29.72
CA ASN A 432 -1.99 10.87 -28.43
C ASN A 432 -2.99 10.75 -27.26
N LEU A 433 -4.12 11.47 -27.29
CA LEU A 433 -5.14 11.41 -26.24
C LEU A 433 -5.74 10.02 -26.11
N VAL A 434 -5.97 9.32 -27.22
CA VAL A 434 -6.48 7.93 -27.23
C VAL A 434 -5.47 6.98 -26.58
N SER A 435 -4.19 7.12 -26.91
CA SER A 435 -3.11 6.30 -26.28
C SER A 435 -3.05 6.54 -24.78
N ARG A 436 -3.16 7.79 -24.32
CA ARG A 436 -3.17 8.13 -22.90
C ARG A 436 -4.44 7.62 -22.20
N LEU A 437 -5.59 7.64 -22.87
CA LEU A 437 -6.83 7.07 -22.34
C LEU A 437 -6.72 5.55 -22.17
N ALA A 438 -6.12 4.85 -23.12
CA ALA A 438 -5.90 3.40 -23.01
C ALA A 438 -5.01 3.05 -21.81
N ASP A 439 -3.92 3.79 -21.57
CA ASP A 439 -3.07 3.63 -20.38
C ASP A 439 -3.84 3.96 -19.10
N ALA A 440 -4.66 5.02 -19.09
CA ALA A 440 -5.49 5.38 -17.94
C ALA A 440 -6.50 4.27 -17.58
N LEU A 441 -7.20 3.71 -18.56
CA LEU A 441 -8.15 2.62 -18.37
C LEU A 441 -7.48 1.35 -17.82
N PHE A 442 -6.30 1.00 -18.32
CA PHE A 442 -5.51 -0.10 -17.79
C PHE A 442 -5.20 0.11 -16.30
N ARG A 443 -4.75 1.31 -15.91
CA ARG A 443 -4.39 1.65 -14.52
C ARG A 443 -5.59 1.74 -13.58
N VAL A 444 -6.76 2.07 -14.10
CA VAL A 444 -8.02 2.06 -13.32
C VAL A 444 -8.47 0.62 -13.02
N GLY A 445 -7.91 -0.38 -13.73
CA GLY A 445 -8.25 -1.79 -13.56
C GLY A 445 -9.29 -2.28 -14.57
N ASP A 446 -9.46 -1.59 -15.70
CA ASP A 446 -10.28 -2.03 -16.83
C ASP A 446 -9.39 -2.41 -18.04
N PRO A 447 -8.66 -3.56 -17.98
CA PRO A 447 -7.82 -4.00 -19.06
C PRO A 447 -8.61 -4.37 -20.34
N ALA A 448 -9.90 -4.71 -20.23
CA ALA A 448 -10.73 -5.05 -21.37
C ALA A 448 -11.05 -3.82 -22.22
N ALA A 449 -11.49 -2.72 -21.60
CA ALA A 449 -11.72 -1.45 -22.29
C ALA A 449 -10.40 -0.87 -22.86
N ALA A 450 -9.30 -0.97 -22.08
CA ALA A 450 -7.97 -0.54 -22.54
C ALA A 450 -7.53 -1.32 -23.79
N GLU A 451 -7.68 -2.65 -23.80
CA GLU A 451 -7.34 -3.51 -24.94
C GLU A 451 -8.18 -3.19 -26.17
N GLN A 452 -9.48 -3.03 -26.00
CA GLN A 452 -10.40 -2.69 -27.10
C GLN A 452 -10.03 -1.34 -27.71
N LEU A 453 -9.81 -0.33 -26.89
CA LEU A 453 -9.46 1.02 -27.34
C LEU A 453 -8.09 1.02 -28.06
N ALA A 454 -7.08 0.42 -27.45
CA ALA A 454 -5.74 0.36 -28.02
C ALA A 454 -5.70 -0.42 -29.34
N SER A 455 -6.43 -1.55 -29.44
CA SER A 455 -6.52 -2.34 -30.67
C SER A 455 -7.21 -1.56 -31.81
N HIS A 456 -8.25 -0.78 -31.48
CA HIS A 456 -8.93 0.07 -32.45
C HIS A 456 -8.03 1.22 -32.95
N ALA A 457 -7.31 1.86 -32.02
CA ALA A 457 -6.40 2.96 -32.33
C ALA A 457 -5.22 2.52 -33.18
N LEU A 458 -4.66 1.32 -32.94
CA LEU A 458 -3.57 0.75 -33.74
C LEU A 458 -3.93 0.61 -35.23
N ALA A 459 -5.19 0.34 -35.55
CA ALA A 459 -5.64 0.23 -36.93
C ALA A 459 -5.74 1.59 -37.67
N GLN A 460 -5.66 2.69 -36.95
CA GLN A 460 -5.93 4.04 -37.48
C GLN A 460 -4.73 4.99 -37.40
N THR A 461 -3.84 4.82 -36.40
CA THR A 461 -2.68 5.70 -36.23
C THR A 461 -1.50 5.27 -37.11
N VAL A 462 -0.76 6.26 -37.55
CA VAL A 462 0.51 6.09 -38.30
C VAL A 462 1.72 6.67 -37.55
N ASP A 463 1.48 7.31 -36.41
CA ASP A 463 2.53 7.92 -35.59
C ASP A 463 3.32 6.83 -34.86
N PRO A 464 4.63 6.67 -35.11
CA PRO A 464 5.43 5.62 -34.51
C PRO A 464 5.53 5.68 -33.01
N ASP A 465 5.51 6.87 -32.39
CA ASP A 465 5.57 7.01 -30.93
C ASP A 465 4.26 6.53 -30.30
N VAL A 466 3.12 6.89 -30.89
CA VAL A 466 1.81 6.43 -30.43
C VAL A 466 1.67 4.93 -30.63
N LEU A 467 2.17 4.37 -31.76
CA LEU A 467 2.17 2.92 -32.00
C LEU A 467 2.90 2.16 -30.87
N VAL A 468 4.10 2.59 -30.51
CA VAL A 468 4.86 1.96 -29.42
C VAL A 468 4.09 2.03 -28.11
N ASP A 469 3.47 3.16 -27.83
CA ASP A 469 2.68 3.36 -26.62
C ASP A 469 1.45 2.45 -26.54
N LEU A 470 0.74 2.29 -27.66
CA LEU A 470 -0.41 1.41 -27.75
C LEU A 470 -0.01 -0.06 -27.66
N HIS A 471 1.08 -0.46 -28.36
CA HIS A 471 1.61 -1.82 -28.22
C HIS A 471 2.08 -2.13 -26.79
N TRP A 472 2.69 -1.17 -26.09
CA TRP A 472 3.07 -1.32 -24.71
C TRP A 472 1.84 -1.57 -23.82
N THR A 473 0.79 -0.77 -23.97
CA THR A 473 -0.46 -0.95 -23.22
C THR A 473 -1.11 -2.31 -23.52
N LEU A 474 -1.16 -2.71 -24.81
CA LEU A 474 -1.66 -4.03 -25.21
C LEU A 474 -0.82 -5.19 -24.64
N ALA A 475 0.50 -5.08 -24.67
CA ALA A 475 1.37 -6.09 -24.09
C ALA A 475 1.09 -6.28 -22.60
N GLN A 476 0.84 -5.19 -21.88
CA GLN A 476 0.45 -5.25 -20.46
C GLN A 476 -0.92 -5.90 -20.26
N CYS A 477 -1.92 -5.54 -21.07
CA CYS A 477 -3.27 -6.13 -21.00
C CYS A 477 -3.25 -7.65 -21.30
N ARG A 478 -2.37 -8.10 -22.20
CA ARG A 478 -2.28 -9.49 -22.69
C ARG A 478 -1.24 -10.34 -21.97
N MET A 479 -0.45 -9.76 -21.05
CA MET A 479 0.69 -10.41 -20.40
C MET A 479 0.33 -11.75 -19.74
N PHE A 480 -0.90 -11.93 -19.28
CA PHE A 480 -1.34 -13.11 -18.52
C PHE A 480 -2.32 -14.03 -19.29
N GLY A 481 -2.33 -14.03 -20.60
CA GLY A 481 -3.24 -14.96 -21.30
C GLY A 481 -3.19 -15.07 -22.82
N ARG A 482 -2.71 -14.08 -23.58
CA ARG A 482 -2.76 -14.05 -25.06
C ARG A 482 -1.55 -13.41 -25.72
N SER A 483 -0.35 -13.78 -25.28
CA SER A 483 0.90 -13.19 -25.76
C SER A 483 1.18 -13.43 -27.26
N ALA A 484 0.63 -14.52 -27.83
CA ALA A 484 0.83 -14.83 -29.25
C ALA A 484 0.18 -13.80 -30.20
N ASP A 485 -1.01 -13.27 -29.85
CA ASP A 485 -1.68 -12.24 -30.67
C ASP A 485 -0.91 -10.91 -30.68
N SER A 486 -0.10 -10.67 -29.64
CA SER A 486 0.76 -9.51 -29.55
C SER A 486 1.91 -9.56 -30.55
N LEU A 487 2.49 -10.75 -30.81
CA LEU A 487 3.62 -10.91 -31.73
C LEU A 487 3.23 -10.54 -33.17
N ALA A 488 2.06 -11.00 -33.65
CA ALA A 488 1.60 -10.68 -35.00
C ALA A 488 1.51 -9.15 -35.23
N THR A 489 0.99 -8.43 -34.21
CA THR A 489 0.85 -6.96 -34.31
C THR A 489 2.22 -6.26 -34.24
N LEU A 490 3.18 -6.81 -33.46
CA LEU A 490 4.56 -6.30 -33.39
C LEU A 490 5.31 -6.52 -34.71
N ASP A 491 5.11 -7.67 -35.37
CA ASP A 491 5.69 -7.97 -36.67
C ASP A 491 5.14 -7.03 -37.76
N GLU A 492 3.83 -6.73 -37.75
CA GLU A 492 3.23 -5.75 -38.64
C GLU A 492 3.85 -4.35 -38.44
N ALA A 493 4.00 -3.93 -37.19
CA ALA A 493 4.62 -2.63 -36.86
C ALA A 493 6.11 -2.57 -37.30
N LEU A 494 6.87 -3.63 -37.11
CA LEU A 494 8.27 -3.72 -37.54
C LEU A 494 8.43 -3.72 -39.05
N ALA A 495 7.43 -4.16 -39.81
CA ALA A 495 7.42 -4.16 -41.28
C ALA A 495 7.05 -2.79 -41.87
N MET A 496 6.58 -1.83 -41.08
CA MET A 496 6.15 -0.50 -41.58
C MET A 496 7.36 0.27 -42.17
N PRO A 497 7.19 0.91 -43.35
CA PRO A 497 8.24 1.73 -43.91
C PRO A 497 8.40 3.06 -43.15
N GLY A 498 9.66 3.48 -42.96
CA GLY A 498 9.95 4.79 -42.35
C GLY A 498 10.06 4.82 -40.82
N ILE A 499 9.96 3.67 -40.14
CA ILE A 499 10.19 3.58 -38.72
C ILE A 499 11.60 4.04 -38.35
N SER A 500 11.75 4.96 -37.40
CA SER A 500 13.05 5.40 -36.92
C SER A 500 13.82 4.25 -36.25
N ALA A 501 15.16 4.32 -36.26
CA ALA A 501 16.00 3.32 -35.60
C ALA A 501 15.65 3.16 -34.10
N ARG A 502 15.25 4.24 -33.44
CA ARG A 502 14.82 4.25 -32.04
C ARG A 502 13.50 3.48 -31.85
N HIS A 503 12.52 3.71 -32.72
CA HIS A 503 11.23 3.00 -32.63
C HIS A 503 11.38 1.53 -32.97
N ARG A 504 12.23 1.19 -33.96
CA ARG A 504 12.55 -0.18 -34.27
C ARG A 504 13.18 -0.91 -33.09
N ALA A 505 14.13 -0.28 -32.39
CA ALA A 505 14.73 -0.86 -31.18
C ALA A 505 13.69 -1.11 -30.10
N ARG A 506 12.77 -0.18 -29.85
CA ARG A 506 11.69 -0.33 -28.86
C ARG A 506 10.70 -1.45 -29.20
N LEU A 507 10.29 -1.58 -30.45
CA LEU A 507 9.44 -2.69 -30.90
C LEU A 507 10.14 -4.03 -30.74
N LEU A 508 11.42 -4.14 -31.12
CA LEU A 508 12.23 -5.35 -30.91
C LEU A 508 12.36 -5.73 -29.44
N VAL A 509 12.51 -4.76 -28.53
CA VAL A 509 12.48 -5.00 -27.08
C VAL A 509 11.14 -5.62 -26.65
N LEU A 510 10.02 -5.08 -27.13
CA LEU A 510 8.71 -5.63 -26.81
C LEU A 510 8.56 -7.05 -27.35
N THR A 511 9.00 -7.31 -28.57
CA THR A 511 9.01 -8.64 -29.20
C THR A 511 9.84 -9.63 -28.37
N ALA A 512 11.05 -9.25 -27.98
CA ALA A 512 11.93 -10.09 -27.16
C ALA A 512 11.30 -10.41 -25.78
N ARG A 513 10.68 -9.43 -25.15
CA ARG A 513 9.97 -9.62 -23.88
C ARG A 513 8.77 -10.57 -24.03
N THR A 514 8.01 -10.42 -25.11
CA THR A 514 6.86 -11.29 -25.38
C THR A 514 7.31 -12.74 -25.58
N HIS A 515 8.36 -12.99 -26.37
CA HIS A 515 8.95 -14.33 -26.52
C HIS A 515 9.45 -14.90 -25.18
N SER A 516 10.07 -14.06 -24.35
CA SER A 516 10.51 -14.46 -23.00
C SER A 516 9.33 -14.90 -22.11
N ILE A 517 8.20 -14.20 -22.17
CA ILE A 517 6.98 -14.56 -21.42
C ILE A 517 6.36 -15.86 -21.95
N LEU A 518 6.45 -16.11 -23.26
CA LEU A 518 6.00 -17.36 -23.89
C LEU A 518 6.91 -18.57 -23.58
N GLY A 519 8.05 -18.37 -22.92
CA GLY A 519 9.04 -19.42 -22.69
C GLY A 519 9.90 -19.76 -23.92
N GLU A 520 9.83 -18.97 -24.98
CA GLU A 520 10.61 -19.16 -26.21
C GLU A 520 12.02 -18.56 -26.06
N VAL A 521 12.80 -19.15 -25.14
CA VAL A 521 14.07 -18.63 -24.62
C VAL A 521 15.08 -18.32 -25.71
N GLU A 522 15.27 -19.21 -26.69
CA GLU A 522 16.24 -19.02 -27.80
C GLU A 522 15.83 -17.83 -28.69
N THR A 523 14.55 -17.73 -29.05
CA THR A 523 14.01 -16.64 -29.87
C THR A 523 14.12 -15.32 -29.12
N ALA A 524 13.72 -15.29 -27.83
CA ALA A 524 13.85 -14.13 -26.96
C ALA A 524 15.30 -13.60 -26.91
N GLY A 525 16.28 -14.50 -26.77
CA GLY A 525 17.69 -14.15 -26.72
C GLY A 525 18.21 -13.56 -28.07
N ARG A 526 17.82 -14.16 -29.17
CA ARG A 526 18.20 -13.67 -30.51
C ARG A 526 17.60 -12.29 -30.79
N VAL A 527 16.31 -12.11 -30.54
CA VAL A 527 15.62 -10.82 -30.76
C VAL A 527 16.13 -9.76 -29.79
N ALA A 528 16.42 -10.11 -28.52
CA ALA A 528 17.01 -9.17 -27.55
C ALA A 528 18.43 -8.72 -27.97
N ALA A 529 19.22 -9.58 -28.56
CA ALA A 529 20.54 -9.21 -29.11
C ALA A 529 20.41 -8.26 -30.31
N GLU A 530 19.47 -8.52 -31.23
CA GLU A 530 19.14 -7.62 -32.33
C GLU A 530 18.63 -6.26 -31.80
N ALA A 531 17.76 -6.28 -30.80
CA ALA A 531 17.26 -5.07 -30.13
C ALA A 531 18.40 -4.25 -29.51
N LEU A 532 19.36 -4.92 -28.85
CA LEU A 532 20.53 -4.27 -28.24
C LEU A 532 21.42 -3.61 -29.26
N GLU A 533 21.65 -4.25 -30.42
CA GLU A 533 22.41 -3.67 -31.50
C GLU A 533 21.73 -2.43 -32.08
N ALA A 534 20.44 -2.53 -32.44
CA ALA A 534 19.63 -1.42 -32.91
C ALA A 534 19.58 -0.26 -31.91
N ALA A 535 19.41 -0.57 -30.63
CA ALA A 535 19.36 0.41 -29.52
C ALA A 535 20.72 1.14 -29.36
N THR A 536 21.83 0.41 -29.49
CA THR A 536 23.17 0.98 -29.40
C THR A 536 23.43 1.94 -30.57
N GLN A 537 22.99 1.57 -31.78
CA GLN A 537 23.11 2.43 -32.97
C GLN A 537 22.23 3.71 -32.84
N ALA A 538 21.10 3.58 -32.19
CA ALA A 538 20.15 4.69 -31.97
C ALA A 538 20.45 5.55 -30.71
N ASP A 539 21.48 5.20 -29.93
CA ASP A 539 21.80 5.81 -28.62
C ASP A 539 20.59 5.89 -27.68
N ASP A 540 19.74 4.82 -27.69
CA ASP A 540 18.51 4.74 -26.87
C ASP A 540 18.73 3.91 -25.61
N ASN A 541 19.13 4.57 -24.53
CA ASN A 541 19.43 3.94 -23.25
C ASN A 541 18.27 3.10 -22.68
N TRP A 542 17.03 3.49 -22.96
CA TRP A 542 15.86 2.73 -22.54
C TRP A 542 15.83 1.34 -23.19
N SER A 543 15.98 1.30 -24.52
CA SER A 543 16.02 0.02 -25.26
C SER A 543 17.27 -0.80 -24.93
N ILE A 544 18.43 -0.16 -24.70
CA ILE A 544 19.65 -0.86 -24.24
C ILE A 544 19.38 -1.55 -22.90
N GLY A 545 18.83 -0.83 -21.91
CA GLY A 545 18.55 -1.36 -20.59
C GLY A 545 17.59 -2.56 -20.61
N TRP A 546 16.47 -2.44 -21.35
CA TRP A 546 15.49 -3.52 -21.46
C TRP A 546 15.98 -4.72 -22.29
N SER A 547 16.78 -4.49 -23.35
CA SER A 547 17.41 -5.60 -24.09
C SER A 547 18.35 -6.40 -23.19
N LEU A 548 19.20 -5.70 -22.43
CA LEU A 548 20.09 -6.34 -21.45
C LEU A 548 19.31 -7.10 -20.38
N HIS A 549 18.18 -6.55 -19.91
CA HIS A 549 17.30 -7.24 -18.94
C HIS A 549 16.78 -8.58 -19.50
N VAL A 550 16.30 -8.62 -20.75
CA VAL A 550 15.88 -9.88 -21.37
C VAL A 550 17.06 -10.85 -21.50
N LEU A 551 18.22 -10.35 -21.93
CA LEU A 551 19.42 -11.19 -22.05
C LEU A 551 19.88 -11.75 -20.70
N THR A 552 19.75 -11.02 -19.59
CA THR A 552 20.05 -11.57 -18.24
C THR A 552 19.16 -12.75 -17.91
N ILE A 553 17.85 -12.64 -18.20
CA ILE A 553 16.88 -13.72 -17.94
C ILE A 553 17.21 -14.94 -18.82
N VAL A 554 17.38 -14.72 -20.12
CA VAL A 554 17.69 -15.78 -21.09
C VAL A 554 18.96 -16.52 -20.69
N THR A 555 20.03 -15.80 -20.38
CA THR A 555 21.32 -16.39 -19.98
C THR A 555 21.20 -17.20 -18.69
N ALA A 556 20.46 -16.70 -17.72
CA ALA A 556 20.22 -17.40 -16.45
C ALA A 556 19.39 -18.69 -16.66
N VAL A 557 18.31 -18.62 -17.43
CA VAL A 557 17.43 -19.79 -17.72
C VAL A 557 18.18 -20.86 -18.53
N GLN A 558 19.14 -20.48 -19.39
CA GLN A 558 20.02 -21.42 -20.11
C GLN A 558 21.07 -22.10 -19.19
N GLY A 559 21.02 -21.85 -17.89
CA GLY A 559 21.95 -22.43 -16.90
C GLY A 559 23.27 -21.65 -16.73
N ASN A 560 23.50 -20.60 -17.51
CA ASN A 560 24.73 -19.81 -17.49
C ASN A 560 24.64 -18.62 -16.51
N MET A 561 24.21 -18.90 -15.27
CA MET A 561 23.90 -17.85 -14.25
C MET A 561 25.11 -16.95 -13.96
N THR A 562 26.32 -17.48 -13.98
CA THR A 562 27.55 -16.69 -13.76
C THR A 562 27.78 -15.67 -14.89
N ASP A 563 27.46 -16.05 -16.13
CA ASP A 563 27.62 -15.17 -17.30
C ASP A 563 26.55 -14.08 -17.37
N ALA A 564 25.42 -14.26 -16.66
CA ALA A 564 24.40 -13.22 -16.52
C ALA A 564 24.86 -12.05 -15.64
N LEU A 565 25.79 -12.25 -14.69
CA LEU A 565 26.21 -11.21 -13.75
C LEU A 565 26.84 -9.98 -14.43
N PRO A 566 27.78 -10.12 -15.40
CA PRO A 566 28.29 -8.96 -16.15
C PRO A 566 27.20 -8.21 -16.94
N LEU A 567 26.17 -8.92 -17.43
CA LEU A 567 25.05 -8.30 -18.13
C LEU A 567 24.19 -7.46 -17.17
N PHE A 568 23.95 -7.95 -15.93
CA PHE A 568 23.31 -7.15 -14.89
C PHE A 568 24.09 -5.89 -14.58
N ASP A 569 25.42 -5.97 -14.40
CA ASP A 569 26.25 -4.82 -14.09
C ASP A 569 26.24 -3.78 -15.22
N ARG A 570 26.28 -4.23 -16.47
CA ARG A 570 26.16 -3.34 -17.63
C ARG A 570 24.77 -2.67 -17.68
N ALA A 571 23.68 -3.43 -17.47
CA ALA A 571 22.32 -2.91 -17.46
C ALA A 571 22.12 -1.89 -16.33
N LEU A 572 22.64 -2.19 -15.13
CA LEU A 572 22.57 -1.28 -13.97
C LEU A 572 23.34 0.02 -14.23
N THR A 573 24.49 -0.04 -14.92
CA THR A 573 25.26 1.14 -15.28
C THR A 573 24.49 2.05 -16.24
N VAL A 574 23.85 1.48 -17.26
CA VAL A 574 23.02 2.22 -18.22
C VAL A 574 21.82 2.87 -17.52
N THR A 575 21.17 2.14 -16.62
CA THR A 575 19.97 2.62 -15.92
C THR A 575 20.27 3.67 -14.82
N GLN A 576 21.52 3.80 -14.36
CA GLN A 576 21.90 4.82 -13.37
C GLN A 576 21.86 6.24 -13.93
N ALA A 577 22.12 6.42 -15.21
CA ALA A 577 22.21 7.72 -15.85
C ALA A 577 20.85 8.41 -16.04
N ASP A 578 19.74 7.63 -16.06
CA ASP A 578 18.41 8.14 -16.33
C ASP A 578 17.43 7.80 -15.17
N PRO A 579 16.94 8.79 -14.44
CA PRO A 579 15.89 8.59 -13.42
C PRO A 579 14.64 7.91 -13.97
N ALA A 580 14.37 8.05 -15.26
CA ALA A 580 13.28 7.42 -15.97
C ALA A 580 13.33 5.88 -15.93
N MET A 581 14.49 5.30 -15.74
CA MET A 581 14.71 3.86 -15.69
C MET A 581 14.77 3.29 -14.27
N THR A 582 14.27 4.01 -13.28
CA THR A 582 14.33 3.57 -11.88
C THR A 582 13.60 2.24 -11.67
N ASP A 583 12.44 2.00 -12.29
CA ASP A 583 11.72 0.73 -12.17
C ASP A 583 12.52 -0.44 -12.76
N LEU A 584 13.10 -0.26 -13.94
CA LEU A 584 13.97 -1.27 -14.54
C LEU A 584 15.20 -1.54 -13.67
N ARG A 585 15.78 -0.50 -13.08
CA ARG A 585 16.93 -0.65 -12.17
C ARG A 585 16.57 -1.46 -10.92
N ILE A 586 15.36 -1.24 -10.35
CA ILE A 586 14.86 -2.02 -9.22
C ILE A 586 14.67 -3.48 -9.65
N LEU A 587 14.03 -3.71 -10.79
CA LEU A 587 13.80 -5.06 -11.33
C LEU A 587 15.13 -5.80 -11.59
N LEU A 588 16.11 -5.13 -12.16
CA LEU A 588 17.46 -5.69 -12.37
C LEU A 588 18.14 -6.08 -11.05
N GLN A 589 18.00 -5.27 -10.00
CA GLN A 589 18.55 -5.59 -8.68
C GLN A 589 17.84 -6.80 -8.03
N ILE A 590 16.51 -6.92 -8.21
CA ILE A 590 15.74 -8.07 -7.73
C ILE A 590 16.20 -9.34 -8.46
N ASN A 591 16.25 -9.32 -9.79
CA ASN A 591 16.64 -10.47 -10.59
C ASN A 591 18.11 -10.86 -10.34
N LYS A 592 19.01 -9.87 -10.15
CA LYS A 592 20.39 -10.12 -9.74
C LYS A 592 20.45 -10.80 -8.37
N ALA A 593 19.61 -10.40 -7.41
CA ALA A 593 19.56 -11.03 -6.09
C ALA A 593 19.11 -12.49 -6.19
N ILE A 594 18.09 -12.79 -7.02
CA ILE A 594 17.62 -14.16 -7.27
C ILE A 594 18.73 -15.00 -7.95
N THR A 595 19.40 -14.46 -8.96
CA THR A 595 20.51 -15.15 -9.65
C THR A 595 21.66 -15.44 -8.68
N LEU A 596 22.03 -14.49 -7.83
CA LEU A 596 23.08 -14.67 -6.81
C LEU A 596 22.67 -15.70 -5.73
N ARG A 597 21.39 -15.75 -5.34
CA ARG A 597 20.83 -16.79 -4.48
C ARG A 597 21.02 -18.18 -5.07
N ASN A 598 20.69 -18.33 -6.35
CA ASN A 598 20.85 -19.61 -7.08
C ASN A 598 22.32 -20.01 -7.28
N LEU A 599 23.25 -19.08 -7.10
CA LEU A 599 24.70 -19.32 -7.06
C LEU A 599 25.25 -19.50 -5.63
N ASP A 600 24.42 -19.56 -4.59
CA ASP A 600 24.78 -19.58 -3.16
C ASP A 600 25.61 -18.36 -2.69
N ARG A 601 25.58 -17.24 -3.45
CA ARG A 601 26.29 -15.99 -3.13
C ARG A 601 25.42 -15.06 -2.28
N TYR A 602 25.04 -15.53 -1.10
CA TYR A 602 24.01 -14.87 -0.26
C TYR A 602 24.38 -13.46 0.19
N GLU A 603 25.64 -13.15 0.53
CA GLU A 603 26.02 -11.78 0.96
C GLU A 603 25.75 -10.74 -0.14
N GLU A 604 26.09 -11.10 -1.38
CA GLU A 604 25.86 -10.24 -2.52
C GLU A 604 24.37 -10.18 -2.89
N ALA A 605 23.67 -11.32 -2.78
CA ALA A 605 22.22 -11.39 -2.97
C ALA A 605 21.47 -10.48 -1.99
N PHE A 606 21.80 -10.51 -0.71
CA PHE A 606 21.25 -9.60 0.30
C PHE A 606 21.56 -8.13 -0.01
N THR A 607 22.76 -7.85 -0.50
CA THR A 607 23.15 -6.49 -0.89
C THR A 607 22.26 -5.98 -2.04
N ALA A 608 22.09 -6.78 -3.10
CA ALA A 608 21.26 -6.44 -4.25
C ALA A 608 19.78 -6.29 -3.84
N ALA A 609 19.23 -7.23 -3.06
CA ALA A 609 17.83 -7.19 -2.62
C ALA A 609 17.54 -5.98 -1.69
N ARG A 610 18.47 -5.64 -0.78
CA ARG A 610 18.35 -4.44 0.07
C ARG A 610 18.42 -3.15 -0.74
N GLN A 611 19.28 -3.10 -1.76
CA GLN A 611 19.35 -1.97 -2.69
C GLN A 611 18.03 -1.84 -3.47
N ALA A 612 17.49 -2.95 -3.99
CA ALA A 612 16.20 -2.96 -4.66
C ALA A 612 15.08 -2.42 -3.77
N ARG A 613 14.99 -2.91 -2.52
CA ARG A 613 14.00 -2.45 -1.55
C ARG A 613 14.15 -0.96 -1.23
N GLN A 614 15.37 -0.49 -1.01
CA GLN A 614 15.64 0.91 -0.72
C GLN A 614 15.29 1.83 -1.91
N LEU A 615 15.58 1.39 -3.13
CA LEU A 615 15.22 2.11 -4.34
C LEU A 615 13.71 2.12 -4.55
N ALA A 616 13.02 0.98 -4.36
CA ALA A 616 11.57 0.86 -4.47
C ALA A 616 10.84 1.72 -3.43
N ASP A 617 11.32 1.72 -2.18
CA ASP A 617 10.78 2.56 -1.10
C ASP A 617 10.94 4.06 -1.42
N ARG A 618 12.12 4.47 -1.95
CA ARG A 618 12.37 5.85 -2.36
C ARG A 618 11.57 6.28 -3.59
N ALA A 619 11.45 5.39 -4.57
CA ALA A 619 10.70 5.62 -5.80
C ALA A 619 9.20 5.48 -5.58
N GLY A 620 8.78 4.82 -4.50
CA GLY A 620 7.40 4.60 -4.14
C GLY A 620 6.68 3.59 -5.03
N THR A 621 7.38 2.68 -5.67
CA THR A 621 6.79 1.64 -6.52
C THR A 621 6.38 0.43 -5.70
N MET A 622 5.10 0.32 -5.35
CA MET A 622 4.60 -0.71 -4.43
C MET A 622 4.75 -2.13 -4.96
N VAL A 623 4.50 -2.34 -6.25
CA VAL A 623 4.67 -3.66 -6.87
C VAL A 623 6.14 -4.11 -6.78
N ARG A 624 7.09 -3.21 -7.07
CA ARG A 624 8.52 -3.51 -6.95
C ARG A 624 8.97 -3.65 -5.49
N LEU A 625 8.38 -2.87 -4.60
CA LEU A 625 8.63 -3.00 -3.17
C LEU A 625 8.16 -4.39 -2.68
N ALA A 626 6.98 -4.86 -3.14
CA ALA A 626 6.50 -6.20 -2.86
C ALA A 626 7.46 -7.28 -3.36
N HIS A 627 7.93 -7.17 -4.61
CA HIS A 627 8.92 -8.10 -5.16
C HIS A 627 10.25 -8.10 -4.37
N ALA A 628 10.73 -6.93 -3.95
CA ALA A 628 11.95 -6.83 -3.16
C ALA A 628 11.78 -7.45 -1.75
N HIS A 629 10.60 -7.29 -1.14
CA HIS A 629 10.26 -7.96 0.14
C HIS A 629 10.20 -9.48 -0.02
N SER A 630 9.53 -9.99 -1.07
CA SER A 630 9.48 -11.42 -1.37
C SER A 630 10.89 -12.01 -1.61
N ALA A 631 11.74 -11.33 -2.40
CA ALA A 631 13.11 -11.76 -2.60
C ALA A 631 13.93 -11.79 -1.30
N LEU A 632 13.78 -10.79 -0.43
CA LEU A 632 14.41 -10.79 0.90
C LEU A 632 13.86 -11.90 1.80
N GLY A 633 12.54 -12.11 1.79
CA GLY A 633 11.88 -13.18 2.54
C GLY A 633 12.45 -14.55 2.16
N GLN A 634 12.67 -14.79 0.88
CA GLN A 634 13.25 -16.03 0.39
C GLN A 634 14.72 -16.21 0.81
N LEU A 635 15.56 -15.17 0.68
CA LEU A 635 16.95 -15.22 1.14
C LEU A 635 17.05 -15.49 2.65
N LEU A 636 16.19 -14.87 3.44
CA LEU A 636 16.13 -15.05 4.89
C LEU A 636 15.63 -16.45 5.27
N PHE A 637 14.67 -16.99 4.53
CA PHE A 637 14.18 -18.35 4.71
C PHE A 637 15.29 -19.37 4.46
N ASP A 638 16.00 -19.27 3.33
CA ASP A 638 17.08 -20.18 2.96
C ASP A 638 18.21 -20.20 3.98
N THR A 639 18.57 -19.02 4.50
CA THR A 639 19.66 -18.83 5.47
C THR A 639 19.23 -19.06 6.92
N GLY A 640 17.97 -19.46 7.16
CA GLY A 640 17.44 -19.82 8.46
C GLY A 640 17.05 -18.67 9.37
N GLN A 641 16.93 -17.46 8.85
CA GLN A 641 16.49 -16.27 9.58
C GLN A 641 14.95 -16.15 9.48
N TRP A 642 14.25 -17.14 10.04
CA TRP A 642 12.82 -17.37 9.80
C TRP A 642 11.91 -16.26 10.38
N ASP A 643 12.28 -15.65 11.50
CA ASP A 643 11.48 -14.55 12.07
C ASP A 643 11.52 -13.31 11.17
N GLU A 644 12.71 -13.03 10.64
CA GLU A 644 12.89 -11.94 9.69
C GLU A 644 12.20 -12.26 8.35
N ALA A 645 12.24 -13.52 7.89
CA ALA A 645 11.56 -13.96 6.68
C ALA A 645 10.06 -13.72 6.78
N LEU A 646 9.43 -14.13 7.88
CA LEU A 646 8.00 -13.87 8.14
C LEU A 646 7.70 -12.36 8.17
N GLY A 647 8.58 -11.57 8.77
CA GLY A 647 8.45 -10.11 8.79
C GLY A 647 8.48 -9.47 7.40
N GLU A 648 9.30 -9.98 6.48
CA GLU A 648 9.35 -9.49 5.09
C GLU A 648 8.14 -9.99 4.28
N VAL A 649 7.74 -11.24 4.46
CA VAL A 649 6.57 -11.84 3.78
C VAL A 649 5.27 -11.13 4.17
N ASP A 650 5.08 -10.79 5.44
CA ASP A 650 3.89 -10.10 5.95
C ASP A 650 3.94 -8.57 5.74
N ALA A 651 5.04 -8.05 5.22
CA ALA A 651 5.27 -6.60 5.13
C ALA A 651 4.23 -5.87 4.29
N LEU A 652 3.64 -6.49 3.28
CA LEU A 652 2.75 -5.86 2.32
C LEU A 652 1.46 -6.62 2.09
N GLN A 653 0.41 -5.89 1.65
CA GLN A 653 -0.90 -6.47 1.36
C GLN A 653 -0.84 -7.41 0.15
N GLU A 654 -1.70 -8.42 0.16
CA GLU A 654 -1.77 -9.49 -0.84
C GLU A 654 -2.05 -8.98 -2.25
N ASP A 655 -2.92 -7.99 -2.38
CA ASP A 655 -3.33 -7.37 -3.64
C ASP A 655 -2.22 -6.58 -4.36
N LEU A 656 -1.13 -6.28 -3.65
CA LEU A 656 0.06 -5.62 -4.20
C LEU A 656 1.12 -6.61 -4.72
N LYS A 657 0.95 -7.90 -4.45
CA LYS A 657 1.89 -8.94 -4.84
C LYS A 657 1.53 -9.55 -6.18
N GLU A 658 2.55 -9.86 -6.97
CA GLU A 658 2.36 -10.72 -8.13
C GLU A 658 1.91 -12.11 -7.67
N PRO A 659 1.02 -12.81 -8.42
CA PRO A 659 0.47 -14.09 -7.98
C PRO A 659 1.52 -15.15 -7.65
N GLY A 660 2.61 -15.24 -8.42
CA GLY A 660 3.71 -16.16 -8.17
C GLY A 660 4.46 -15.85 -6.88
N ALA A 661 4.80 -14.58 -6.67
CA ALA A 661 5.45 -14.10 -5.44
C ALA A 661 4.56 -14.31 -4.20
N ALA A 662 3.26 -14.04 -4.32
CA ALA A 662 2.29 -14.30 -3.25
C ALA A 662 2.22 -15.80 -2.88
N CYS A 663 2.22 -16.68 -3.88
CA CYS A 663 2.27 -18.13 -3.67
C CYS A 663 3.56 -18.56 -2.96
N SER A 664 4.71 -18.01 -3.36
CA SER A 664 6.01 -18.29 -2.72
C SER A 664 6.03 -17.82 -1.27
N ASP A 665 5.56 -16.59 -1.00
CA ASP A 665 5.50 -16.00 0.32
C ASP A 665 4.64 -16.82 1.29
N HIS A 666 3.43 -17.22 0.85
CA HIS A 666 2.57 -18.08 1.64
C HIS A 666 3.16 -19.48 1.83
N GLY A 667 3.85 -20.00 0.82
CA GLY A 667 4.60 -21.24 0.90
C GLY A 667 5.66 -21.20 1.99
N ILE A 668 6.51 -20.17 1.99
CA ILE A 668 7.55 -19.93 3.01
C ILE A 668 6.93 -19.87 4.40
N ALA A 669 5.89 -19.03 4.57
CA ALA A 669 5.23 -18.87 5.87
C ALA A 669 4.62 -20.21 6.37
N ALA A 670 3.96 -20.96 5.49
CA ALA A 670 3.38 -22.25 5.84
C ALA A 670 4.45 -23.28 6.22
N VAL A 671 5.57 -23.37 5.48
CA VAL A 671 6.69 -24.27 5.80
C VAL A 671 7.27 -23.95 7.18
N ILE A 672 7.53 -22.69 7.47
CA ILE A 672 8.02 -22.26 8.79
C ILE A 672 7.03 -22.63 9.89
N CYS A 673 5.74 -22.35 9.69
CA CYS A 673 4.69 -22.71 10.66
C CYS A 673 4.59 -24.22 10.92
N PHE A 674 4.71 -25.07 9.87
CA PHE A 674 4.73 -26.53 10.05
C PHE A 674 5.92 -26.98 10.88
N HIS A 675 7.11 -26.49 10.60
CA HIS A 675 8.31 -26.81 11.39
C HIS A 675 8.19 -26.33 12.85
N ARG A 676 7.46 -25.24 13.11
CA ARG A 676 7.17 -24.72 14.46
C ARG A 676 6.01 -25.42 15.16
N GLY A 677 5.24 -26.27 14.45
CA GLY A 677 4.06 -26.94 14.99
C GLY A 677 2.81 -26.05 15.03
N GLU A 678 2.81 -24.95 14.34
CA GLU A 678 1.70 -24.00 14.22
C GLU A 678 0.79 -24.40 13.04
N VAL A 679 0.24 -25.62 13.08
CA VAL A 679 -0.48 -26.26 11.95
C VAL A 679 -1.68 -25.43 11.47
N ALA A 680 -2.41 -24.78 12.38
CA ALA A 680 -3.57 -23.96 12.01
C ALA A 680 -3.13 -22.76 11.17
N ALA A 681 -2.08 -22.03 11.60
CA ALA A 681 -1.53 -20.90 10.86
C ALA A 681 -0.96 -21.33 9.49
N ALA A 682 -0.29 -22.49 9.42
CA ALA A 682 0.19 -23.04 8.16
C ALA A 682 -0.95 -23.26 7.16
N ARG A 683 -2.08 -23.83 7.61
CA ARG A 683 -3.27 -24.05 6.77
C ARG A 683 -3.95 -22.76 6.37
N ASP A 684 -3.96 -21.74 7.21
CA ASP A 684 -4.47 -20.42 6.86
C ASP A 684 -3.64 -19.81 5.71
N HIS A 685 -2.32 -19.93 5.73
CA HIS A 685 -1.45 -19.51 4.62
C HIS A 685 -1.71 -20.31 3.34
N LEU A 686 -1.87 -21.64 3.44
CA LEU A 686 -2.22 -22.48 2.28
C LEU A 686 -3.58 -22.08 1.68
N ALA A 687 -4.56 -21.76 2.49
CA ALA A 687 -5.87 -21.29 2.05
C ALA A 687 -5.78 -19.92 1.36
N ALA A 688 -4.98 -19.00 1.90
CA ALA A 688 -4.74 -17.68 1.33
C ALA A 688 -4.03 -17.75 -0.04
N ALA A 689 -3.17 -18.75 -0.27
CA ALA A 689 -2.50 -18.96 -1.55
C ALA A 689 -3.44 -19.42 -2.69
N VAL A 690 -4.62 -20.00 -2.39
CA VAL A 690 -5.50 -20.64 -3.39
C VAL A 690 -5.93 -19.70 -4.53
N PRO A 691 -6.37 -18.45 -4.28
CA PRO A 691 -6.77 -17.54 -5.35
C PRO A 691 -5.62 -17.25 -6.33
N ASN A 692 -4.42 -17.02 -5.80
CA ASN A 692 -3.24 -16.72 -6.60
C ASN A 692 -2.74 -17.96 -7.36
N ALA A 693 -2.76 -19.14 -6.74
CA ALA A 693 -2.42 -20.40 -7.39
C ALA A 693 -3.34 -20.69 -8.61
N LYS A 694 -4.63 -20.35 -8.54
CA LYS A 694 -5.54 -20.46 -9.71
C LYS A 694 -5.17 -19.50 -10.84
N ARG A 695 -4.60 -18.33 -10.53
CA ARG A 695 -4.18 -17.33 -11.53
C ARG A 695 -2.92 -17.75 -12.28
N ILE A 696 -2.00 -18.44 -11.64
CA ILE A 696 -0.76 -18.93 -12.26
C ILE A 696 -0.92 -20.28 -12.99
N GLY A 697 -2.10 -20.92 -12.88
CA GLY A 697 -2.41 -22.16 -13.59
C GLY A 697 -1.60 -23.37 -13.05
N ASN A 698 -0.95 -24.09 -13.97
CA ASN A 698 -0.21 -25.31 -13.64
C ASN A 698 1.27 -25.05 -13.22
N ARG A 699 1.70 -23.81 -13.12
CA ARG A 699 3.07 -23.48 -12.73
C ARG A 699 3.33 -23.95 -11.29
N VAL A 700 4.40 -24.69 -11.09
CA VAL A 700 4.81 -25.20 -9.77
C VAL A 700 5.65 -24.14 -9.06
N ILE A 701 5.24 -23.73 -7.86
CA ILE A 701 6.03 -22.89 -6.96
C ILE A 701 6.60 -23.80 -5.87
N GLY A 702 7.91 -23.96 -5.80
CA GLY A 702 8.60 -24.93 -4.97
C GLY A 702 8.21 -24.85 -3.49
N THR A 703 8.24 -23.66 -2.88
CA THR A 703 7.89 -23.47 -1.47
C THR A 703 6.42 -23.78 -1.17
N LEU A 704 5.49 -23.44 -2.07
CA LEU A 704 4.07 -23.80 -1.92
C LEU A 704 3.84 -25.30 -2.08
N ALA A 705 4.52 -25.95 -3.03
CA ALA A 705 4.46 -27.40 -3.22
C ALA A 705 4.99 -28.13 -1.97
N LEU A 706 6.11 -27.65 -1.42
CA LEU A 706 6.67 -28.19 -0.17
C LEU A 706 5.67 -28.06 1.00
N ALA A 707 5.06 -26.89 1.18
CA ALA A 707 4.07 -26.67 2.23
C ALA A 707 2.84 -27.58 2.08
N ARG A 708 2.32 -27.76 0.86
CA ARG A 708 1.20 -28.67 0.57
C ARG A 708 1.57 -30.13 0.86
N SER A 709 2.79 -30.53 0.47
CA SER A 709 3.30 -31.86 0.77
C SER A 709 3.39 -32.12 2.28
N MET A 710 3.87 -31.13 3.06
CA MET A 710 3.92 -31.23 4.52
C MET A 710 2.53 -31.35 5.15
N ASP A 711 1.51 -30.65 4.65
CA ASP A 711 0.13 -30.77 5.13
C ASP A 711 -0.43 -32.19 4.86
N SER A 712 -0.20 -32.73 3.64
CA SER A 712 -0.59 -34.10 3.28
C SER A 712 0.14 -35.16 4.12
N GLU A 713 1.44 -34.97 4.35
CA GLU A 713 2.23 -35.88 5.20
C GLU A 713 1.72 -35.89 6.65
N GLN A 714 1.39 -34.70 7.21
CA GLN A 714 0.79 -34.63 8.56
C GLN A 714 -0.60 -35.25 8.65
N ALA A 715 -1.37 -35.25 7.55
CA ALA A 715 -2.64 -35.96 7.46
C ALA A 715 -2.46 -37.50 7.28
N GLY A 716 -1.23 -37.98 7.16
CA GLY A 716 -0.92 -39.42 6.91
C GLY A 716 -1.07 -39.85 5.44
N ALA A 717 -1.31 -38.90 4.53
CA ALA A 717 -1.49 -39.11 3.10
C ALA A 717 -0.14 -39.04 2.36
N VAL A 718 0.78 -39.95 2.66
CA VAL A 718 2.16 -39.96 2.12
C VAL A 718 2.22 -40.07 0.59
N PRO A 719 1.39 -40.89 -0.08
CA PRO A 719 1.38 -40.95 -1.56
C PRO A 719 0.98 -39.60 -2.20
N GLU A 720 0.01 -38.91 -1.63
CA GLU A 720 -0.44 -37.61 -2.07
C GLU A 720 0.65 -36.55 -1.82
N ALA A 721 1.33 -36.61 -0.67
CA ALA A 721 2.47 -35.75 -0.37
C ALA A 721 3.59 -35.87 -1.40
N LEU A 722 3.94 -37.12 -1.79
CA LEU A 722 4.93 -37.42 -2.82
C LEU A 722 4.46 -36.92 -4.21
N ALA A 723 3.20 -37.17 -4.55
CA ALA A 723 2.64 -36.74 -5.83
C ALA A 723 2.71 -35.22 -6.02
N VAL A 724 2.45 -34.44 -4.96
CA VAL A 724 2.58 -32.96 -4.99
C VAL A 724 4.01 -32.53 -5.31
N LEU A 725 5.03 -33.16 -4.74
CA LEU A 725 6.44 -32.79 -4.97
C LEU A 725 6.90 -33.21 -6.36
N THR A 726 6.39 -34.31 -6.90
CA THR A 726 6.85 -34.88 -8.19
C THR A 726 6.06 -34.39 -9.39
N ALA A 727 4.94 -33.69 -9.18
CA ALA A 727 4.11 -33.12 -10.26
C ALA A 727 4.91 -32.24 -11.23
N GLY A 728 5.92 -31.51 -10.74
CA GLY A 728 6.76 -30.62 -11.56
C GLY A 728 7.84 -31.34 -12.37
N PHE A 729 8.18 -32.62 -12.05
CA PHE A 729 9.31 -33.32 -12.70
C PHE A 729 8.95 -33.89 -14.09
N ALA A 730 7.66 -34.11 -14.36
CA ALA A 730 7.21 -34.73 -15.59
C ALA A 730 7.10 -33.77 -16.77
N ASP A 731 6.74 -32.50 -16.52
CA ASP A 731 6.38 -31.53 -17.56
C ASP A 731 7.42 -30.42 -17.79
N ASN A 732 8.36 -30.20 -16.84
CA ASN A 732 9.26 -29.03 -16.86
C ASN A 732 10.72 -29.42 -16.96
N LYS A 733 11.17 -29.75 -18.18
CA LYS A 733 12.62 -29.89 -18.43
C LYS A 733 13.39 -28.57 -18.39
N GLU A 734 12.70 -27.43 -18.48
CA GLU A 734 13.28 -26.08 -18.64
C GLU A 734 13.20 -25.22 -17.36
N GLU A 735 12.41 -25.62 -16.33
CA GLU A 735 12.24 -24.87 -15.07
C GLU A 735 12.71 -25.67 -13.84
N LEU A 736 13.73 -26.51 -13.99
CA LEU A 736 14.26 -27.36 -12.90
C LEU A 736 14.80 -26.51 -11.71
N ASP A 737 15.19 -25.29 -11.95
CA ASP A 737 15.75 -24.40 -10.93
C ASP A 737 14.72 -24.01 -9.82
N GLU A 738 13.41 -24.01 -10.11
CA GLU A 738 12.36 -23.74 -9.13
C GLU A 738 12.00 -24.98 -8.30
N ILE A 739 12.30 -26.20 -8.80
CA ILE A 739 11.95 -27.47 -8.16
C ILE A 739 13.13 -28.15 -7.45
N GLU A 740 14.37 -27.65 -7.61
CA GLU A 740 15.54 -28.26 -6.95
C GLU A 740 15.43 -28.28 -5.42
N GLU A 741 14.65 -27.36 -4.82
CA GLU A 741 14.35 -27.32 -3.39
C GLU A 741 13.51 -28.52 -2.93
N LEU A 742 12.79 -29.18 -3.85
CA LEU A 742 11.91 -30.33 -3.56
C LEU A 742 12.64 -31.66 -3.48
N PHE A 743 13.85 -31.77 -4.03
CA PHE A 743 14.54 -33.05 -4.16
C PHE A 743 14.75 -33.79 -2.84
N ALA A 744 15.13 -33.07 -1.80
CA ALA A 744 15.39 -33.69 -0.49
C ALA A 744 14.14 -34.35 0.12
N ASP A 745 12.99 -33.67 0.07
CA ASP A 745 11.75 -34.22 0.60
C ASP A 745 11.13 -35.26 -0.35
N ALA A 746 11.26 -35.07 -1.67
CA ALA A 746 10.77 -36.03 -2.66
C ALA A 746 11.48 -37.38 -2.54
N VAL A 747 12.82 -37.42 -2.46
CA VAL A 747 13.56 -38.68 -2.29
C VAL A 747 13.26 -39.32 -0.90
N ARG A 748 13.15 -38.50 0.16
CA ARG A 748 12.81 -38.98 1.51
C ARG A 748 11.46 -39.65 1.53
N LEU A 749 10.41 -39.05 0.95
CA LEU A 749 9.06 -39.61 0.89
C LEU A 749 9.00 -40.83 -0.02
N ALA A 750 9.69 -40.82 -1.16
CA ALA A 750 9.78 -41.99 -2.06
C ALA A 750 10.42 -43.20 -1.35
N MET A 751 11.54 -42.99 -0.66
CA MET A 751 12.19 -44.06 0.14
C MET A 751 11.29 -44.54 1.29
N ALA A 752 10.62 -43.63 2.01
CA ALA A 752 9.68 -43.97 3.08
C ALA A 752 8.47 -44.77 2.57
N SER A 753 8.05 -44.55 1.32
CA SER A 753 6.96 -45.31 0.65
C SER A 753 7.44 -46.58 -0.08
N CYS A 754 8.72 -46.90 -0.03
CA CYS A 754 9.33 -47.99 -0.82
C CYS A 754 9.17 -47.78 -2.35
N ASP A 755 8.97 -46.57 -2.83
CA ASP A 755 8.87 -46.22 -4.25
C ASP A 755 10.27 -45.93 -4.83
N LEU A 756 11.03 -47.00 -5.06
CA LEU A 756 12.38 -46.91 -5.62
C LEU A 756 12.41 -46.36 -7.04
N ALA A 757 11.31 -46.48 -7.79
CA ALA A 757 11.24 -45.93 -9.14
C ALA A 757 11.27 -44.39 -9.12
N THR A 758 10.42 -43.80 -8.32
CA THR A 758 10.38 -42.33 -8.11
C THR A 758 11.68 -41.82 -7.46
N ALA A 759 12.22 -42.54 -6.45
CA ALA A 759 13.50 -42.17 -5.84
C ALA A 759 14.64 -42.10 -6.87
N LYS A 760 14.73 -43.06 -7.82
CA LYS A 760 15.71 -43.05 -8.90
C LYS A 760 15.52 -41.89 -9.88
N ILE A 761 14.26 -41.56 -10.22
CA ILE A 761 13.93 -40.42 -11.09
C ILE A 761 14.40 -39.11 -10.44
N VAL A 762 14.03 -38.89 -9.18
CA VAL A 762 14.44 -37.69 -8.42
C VAL A 762 15.96 -37.56 -8.32
N THR A 763 16.64 -38.69 -8.02
CA THR A 763 18.11 -38.75 -7.93
C THR A 763 18.74 -38.40 -9.28
N GLY A 764 18.22 -38.93 -10.40
CA GLY A 764 18.70 -38.63 -11.74
C GLY A 764 18.57 -37.16 -12.13
N HIS A 765 17.47 -36.49 -11.74
CA HIS A 765 17.32 -35.05 -11.92
C HIS A 765 18.35 -34.25 -11.09
N ALA A 766 18.53 -34.58 -9.82
CA ALA A 766 19.50 -33.93 -8.96
C ALA A 766 20.95 -34.12 -9.50
N GLU A 767 21.30 -35.30 -9.99
CA GLU A 767 22.60 -35.58 -10.60
C GLU A 767 22.79 -34.83 -11.92
N THR A 768 21.73 -34.67 -12.71
CA THR A 768 21.78 -33.92 -13.97
C THR A 768 22.07 -32.44 -13.70
N LEU A 769 21.44 -31.83 -12.72
CA LEU A 769 21.69 -30.45 -12.32
C LEU A 769 23.08 -30.23 -11.69
N ALA A 770 23.58 -31.25 -10.99
CA ALA A 770 24.92 -31.20 -10.39
C ALA A 770 26.05 -31.46 -11.40
N ALA A 771 25.74 -32.09 -12.54
CA ALA A 771 26.72 -32.43 -13.54
C ALA A 771 27.39 -31.19 -14.14
N GLY A 772 28.69 -31.03 -13.88
CA GLY A 772 29.47 -29.86 -14.34
C GLY A 772 29.20 -28.57 -13.56
N SER A 773 28.34 -28.61 -12.51
CA SER A 773 28.06 -27.44 -11.68
C SER A 773 29.00 -27.40 -10.47
N GLU A 774 29.60 -26.23 -10.21
CA GLU A 774 30.38 -25.96 -8.99
C GLU A 774 29.49 -25.43 -7.85
N ILE A 775 28.19 -25.24 -8.07
CA ILE A 775 27.27 -24.67 -7.10
C ILE A 775 27.07 -25.65 -5.91
N PRO A 776 27.39 -25.23 -4.68
CA PRO A 776 27.45 -26.13 -3.52
C PRO A 776 26.11 -26.83 -3.23
N HIS A 777 24.94 -26.13 -3.29
CA HIS A 777 23.66 -26.75 -2.98
C HIS A 777 23.24 -27.79 -4.03
N ARG A 778 23.61 -27.64 -5.31
CA ARG A 778 23.32 -28.66 -6.35
C ARG A 778 24.12 -29.92 -6.13
N GLN A 779 25.40 -29.76 -5.80
CA GLN A 779 26.26 -30.89 -5.43
C GLN A 779 25.73 -31.58 -4.16
N ALA A 780 25.29 -30.79 -3.16
CA ALA A 780 24.68 -31.29 -1.94
C ALA A 780 23.41 -32.10 -2.19
N SER A 781 22.50 -31.60 -3.03
CA SER A 781 21.25 -32.25 -3.40
C SER A 781 21.48 -33.60 -4.09
N ALA A 782 22.43 -33.68 -5.04
CA ALA A 782 22.81 -34.93 -5.70
C ALA A 782 23.40 -35.95 -4.69
N LEU A 783 24.31 -35.50 -3.82
CA LEU A 783 24.88 -36.34 -2.76
C LEU A 783 23.80 -36.81 -1.79
N TYR A 784 22.88 -35.97 -1.40
CA TYR A 784 21.77 -36.31 -0.51
C TYR A 784 20.85 -37.38 -1.12
N CYS A 785 20.39 -37.14 -2.35
CA CYS A 785 19.49 -38.06 -3.05
C CYS A 785 20.16 -39.44 -3.27
N ARG A 786 21.42 -39.44 -3.67
CA ARG A 786 22.17 -40.69 -3.86
C ARG A 786 22.44 -41.41 -2.53
N GLY A 787 22.83 -40.68 -1.48
CA GLY A 787 23.04 -41.23 -0.17
C GLY A 787 21.76 -41.85 0.42
N MET A 788 20.60 -41.21 0.21
CA MET A 788 19.30 -41.76 0.56
C MET A 788 18.96 -43.05 -0.21
N LEU A 789 19.15 -43.00 -1.55
CA LEU A 789 18.85 -44.12 -2.43
C LEU A 789 19.71 -45.38 -2.13
N ASN A 790 20.98 -45.13 -1.82
CA ASN A 790 21.99 -46.20 -1.61
C ASN A 790 22.22 -46.56 -0.12
N HIS A 791 21.52 -45.88 0.82
CA HIS A 791 21.74 -46.05 2.26
C HIS A 791 23.20 -45.75 2.67
N ASP A 792 23.82 -44.70 2.05
CA ASP A 792 25.21 -44.33 2.29
C ASP A 792 25.32 -43.11 3.23
N ALA A 793 25.61 -43.41 4.51
CA ALA A 793 25.80 -42.39 5.53
C ALA A 793 26.96 -41.39 5.20
N ALA A 794 28.01 -41.86 4.52
CA ALA A 794 29.16 -41.03 4.20
C ALA A 794 28.81 -40.00 3.10
N GLU A 795 27.99 -40.37 2.12
CA GLU A 795 27.45 -39.44 1.11
C GLU A 795 26.54 -38.39 1.76
N LEU A 796 25.67 -38.80 2.70
CA LEU A 796 24.79 -37.92 3.46
C LEU A 796 25.58 -36.90 4.32
N MET A 797 26.67 -37.33 4.93
CA MET A 797 27.57 -36.45 5.67
C MET A 797 28.26 -35.42 4.74
N ARG A 798 28.73 -35.86 3.57
CA ARG A 798 29.27 -34.95 2.54
C ARG A 798 28.22 -33.99 2.03
N ALA A 799 26.96 -34.42 1.88
CA ALA A 799 25.84 -33.55 1.53
C ALA A 799 25.65 -32.45 2.61
N ALA A 800 25.71 -32.84 3.89
CA ALA A 800 25.60 -31.88 5.00
C ALA A 800 26.72 -30.81 4.99
N GLU A 801 27.97 -31.22 4.65
CA GLU A 801 29.10 -30.28 4.50
C GLU A 801 28.91 -29.32 3.32
N ARG A 802 28.37 -29.80 2.20
CA ARG A 802 28.08 -28.98 1.03
C ARG A 802 26.92 -28.01 1.30
N TYR A 803 25.87 -28.43 2.02
CA TYR A 803 24.77 -27.55 2.47
C TYR A 803 25.26 -26.48 3.47
N GLU A 804 26.28 -26.79 4.30
CA GLU A 804 26.93 -25.79 5.14
C GLU A 804 27.61 -24.73 4.32
N ALA A 805 28.38 -25.15 3.31
CA ALA A 805 29.06 -24.23 2.37
C ALA A 805 28.04 -23.39 1.56
N ALA A 806 26.86 -23.96 1.28
CA ALA A 806 25.75 -23.30 0.64
C ALA A 806 24.95 -22.38 1.57
N SER A 807 25.27 -22.28 2.86
CA SER A 807 24.51 -21.50 3.87
C SER A 807 23.02 -21.90 3.97
N ARG A 808 22.68 -23.20 3.77
CA ARG A 808 21.32 -23.74 3.82
C ARG A 808 21.09 -24.62 5.06
N PRO A 809 20.86 -24.03 6.25
CA PRO A 809 20.83 -24.78 7.50
C PRO A 809 19.70 -25.81 7.60
N LEU A 810 18.51 -25.57 7.05
CA LEU A 810 17.43 -26.54 7.06
C LEU A 810 17.79 -27.83 6.32
N LEU A 811 18.32 -27.70 5.09
CA LEU A 811 18.72 -28.84 4.28
C LEU A 811 19.94 -29.58 4.88
N ARG A 812 20.86 -28.82 5.51
CA ARG A 812 21.96 -29.38 6.29
C ARG A 812 21.44 -30.27 7.44
N ALA A 813 20.45 -29.77 8.19
CA ALA A 813 19.87 -30.52 9.29
C ALA A 813 19.19 -31.81 8.81
N LYS A 814 18.46 -31.76 7.67
CA LYS A 814 17.86 -32.95 7.04
C LYS A 814 18.93 -33.96 6.61
N ALA A 815 20.04 -33.52 6.04
CA ALA A 815 21.14 -34.40 5.65
C ALA A 815 21.80 -35.07 6.86
N LEU A 816 22.04 -34.34 7.95
CA LEU A 816 22.59 -34.89 9.19
C LEU A 816 21.62 -35.86 9.87
N GLU A 817 20.31 -35.58 9.83
CA GLU A 817 19.26 -36.49 10.31
C GLU A 817 19.27 -37.81 9.55
N ALA A 818 19.30 -37.75 8.22
CA ALA A 818 19.36 -38.93 7.37
C ALA A 818 20.64 -39.74 7.62
N ALA A 819 21.82 -39.08 7.69
CA ALA A 819 23.08 -39.71 8.02
C ALA A 819 23.04 -40.40 9.38
N ALA A 820 22.49 -39.71 10.39
CA ALA A 820 22.36 -40.27 11.74
C ALA A 820 21.49 -41.56 11.74
N SER A 821 20.41 -41.58 10.92
CA SER A 821 19.56 -42.73 10.77
C SER A 821 20.27 -43.94 10.13
N GLU A 822 21.05 -43.68 9.08
CA GLU A 822 21.86 -44.72 8.41
C GLU A 822 23.00 -45.26 9.33
N PHE A 823 23.63 -44.39 10.14
CA PHE A 823 24.59 -44.83 11.16
C PHE A 823 23.96 -45.72 12.26
N ILE A 824 22.68 -45.50 12.58
CA ILE A 824 21.97 -46.41 13.49
C ILE A 824 21.81 -47.79 12.85
N VAL A 825 21.42 -47.82 11.56
CA VAL A 825 21.24 -49.08 10.83
C VAL A 825 22.55 -49.87 10.74
N SER A 826 23.69 -49.19 10.60
CA SER A 826 25.04 -49.80 10.58
C SER A 826 25.66 -50.00 11.97
N ASP A 827 24.92 -49.77 13.06
CA ASP A 827 25.35 -49.87 14.48
C ASP A 827 26.54 -48.97 14.86
N ASP A 828 26.81 -47.91 14.08
CA ASP A 828 27.81 -46.89 14.41
C ASP A 828 27.21 -45.79 15.29
N ARG A 829 27.09 -46.12 16.58
CA ARG A 829 26.42 -45.26 17.56
C ARG A 829 27.11 -43.92 17.83
N ASP A 830 28.43 -43.85 17.65
CA ASP A 830 29.18 -42.63 17.94
C ASP A 830 29.00 -41.63 16.82
N GLN A 831 29.07 -42.06 15.56
CA GLN A 831 28.75 -41.21 14.40
C GLN A 831 27.27 -40.78 14.41
N ALA A 832 26.37 -41.74 14.71
CA ALA A 832 24.93 -41.45 14.85
C ALA A 832 24.67 -40.36 15.89
N ARG A 833 25.31 -40.44 17.07
CA ARG A 833 25.17 -39.42 18.12
C ARG A 833 25.73 -38.07 17.69
N GLY A 834 26.87 -38.06 16.98
CA GLY A 834 27.52 -36.87 16.46
C GLY A 834 26.62 -36.14 15.47
N ALA A 835 26.10 -36.85 14.47
CA ALA A 835 25.21 -36.28 13.44
C ALA A 835 23.85 -35.83 14.04
N PHE A 836 23.26 -36.64 14.90
CA PHE A 836 22.03 -36.34 15.66
C PHE A 836 22.17 -35.03 16.48
N THR A 837 23.28 -34.86 17.22
CA THR A 837 23.48 -33.68 18.05
C THR A 837 23.55 -32.43 17.21
N LYS A 838 24.30 -32.46 16.10
CA LYS A 838 24.39 -31.36 15.15
C LYS A 838 23.05 -31.03 14.51
N ALA A 839 22.28 -32.04 14.07
CA ALA A 839 20.94 -31.85 13.51
C ALA A 839 20.00 -31.16 14.51
N VAL A 840 19.96 -31.64 15.77
CA VAL A 840 19.12 -31.05 16.82
C VAL A 840 19.54 -29.61 17.14
N GLU A 841 20.84 -29.30 17.14
CA GLU A 841 21.33 -27.92 17.35
C GLU A 841 20.83 -26.98 16.24
N ILE A 842 20.92 -27.39 14.98
CA ILE A 842 20.47 -26.58 13.84
C ILE A 842 18.94 -26.41 13.88
N TYR A 843 18.16 -27.49 14.04
CA TYR A 843 16.71 -27.40 14.16
C TYR A 843 16.27 -26.53 15.35
N SER A 844 16.99 -26.60 16.47
CA SER A 844 16.71 -25.75 17.64
C SER A 844 17.00 -24.27 17.35
N ALA A 845 18.06 -23.98 16.61
CA ALA A 845 18.41 -22.61 16.20
C ALA A 845 17.38 -22.02 15.22
N LEU A 846 16.81 -22.85 14.34
CA LEU A 846 15.74 -22.50 13.42
C LEU A 846 14.36 -22.33 14.12
N GLY A 847 14.23 -22.80 15.37
CA GLY A 847 12.93 -22.88 16.04
C GLY A 847 12.02 -24.00 15.51
N ALA A 848 12.57 -24.99 14.81
CA ALA A 848 11.87 -26.16 14.27
C ALA A 848 11.51 -27.18 15.35
N VAL A 849 10.55 -26.83 16.19
CA VAL A 849 10.19 -27.58 17.42
C VAL A 849 9.67 -28.97 17.10
N THR A 850 8.90 -29.14 16.03
CA THR A 850 8.37 -30.42 15.59
C THR A 850 9.47 -31.39 15.19
N ASP A 851 10.48 -30.93 14.46
CA ASP A 851 11.61 -31.74 14.02
C ASP A 851 12.48 -32.15 15.20
N VAL A 852 12.75 -31.25 16.12
CA VAL A 852 13.47 -31.57 17.36
C VAL A 852 12.74 -32.64 18.15
N ALA A 853 11.40 -32.55 18.33
CA ALA A 853 10.60 -33.52 19.06
C ALA A 853 10.56 -34.89 18.36
N ARG A 854 10.37 -34.89 17.04
CA ARG A 854 10.38 -36.07 16.18
C ARG A 854 11.71 -36.79 16.27
N LEU A 855 12.80 -36.06 16.05
CA LEU A 855 14.16 -36.59 16.09
C LEU A 855 14.47 -37.21 17.46
N GLN A 856 14.21 -36.50 18.55
CA GLN A 856 14.42 -36.97 19.91
C GLN A 856 13.63 -38.22 20.21
N THR A 857 12.42 -38.37 19.64
CA THR A 857 11.60 -39.55 19.83
C THR A 857 12.20 -40.80 19.14
N ILE A 858 12.62 -40.64 17.87
CA ILE A 858 13.24 -41.68 17.07
C ILE A 858 14.53 -42.14 17.73
N PHE A 859 15.45 -41.24 18.06
CA PHE A 859 16.76 -41.61 18.60
C PHE A 859 16.71 -42.16 20.03
N ARG A 860 15.70 -41.71 20.82
CA ARG A 860 15.47 -42.30 22.16
C ARG A 860 15.09 -43.76 22.08
N ALA A 861 14.34 -44.21 21.06
CA ALA A 861 13.99 -45.59 20.83
C ALA A 861 15.24 -46.47 20.59
N HIS A 862 16.34 -45.90 20.06
CA HIS A 862 17.62 -46.59 19.83
C HIS A 862 18.66 -46.33 20.95
N GLY A 863 18.22 -45.81 22.11
CA GLY A 863 19.08 -45.62 23.29
C GLY A 863 20.01 -44.40 23.22
N ILE A 864 19.91 -43.58 22.17
CA ILE A 864 20.69 -42.36 22.01
C ILE A 864 19.96 -41.19 22.68
N ARG A 865 20.58 -40.59 23.70
CA ARG A 865 20.03 -39.45 24.43
C ARG A 865 20.99 -38.27 24.30
N ARG A 866 20.43 -37.05 24.26
CA ARG A 866 21.20 -35.83 24.36
C ARG A 866 21.87 -35.74 25.72
N GLY A 867 23.18 -35.44 25.77
CA GLY A 867 23.88 -35.18 27.03
C GLY A 867 23.23 -33.96 27.76
N PRO A 868 23.49 -33.78 29.05
CA PRO A 868 22.90 -32.71 29.83
C PRO A 868 23.45 -31.36 29.37
N HIS A 869 22.79 -30.75 28.38
CA HIS A 869 22.97 -29.33 28.05
C HIS A 869 21.78 -28.54 28.55
N SER A 870 22.09 -27.37 29.09
CA SER A 870 21.20 -26.43 29.81
C SER A 870 19.83 -26.30 29.19
N LYS A 871 18.80 -26.39 30.03
CA LYS A 871 17.40 -26.14 29.73
C LYS A 871 17.21 -24.69 29.25
N HIS A 872 17.19 -24.44 27.94
CA HIS A 872 16.38 -23.36 27.43
C HIS A 872 14.96 -23.90 27.23
N ARG A 873 14.15 -23.80 28.29
CA ARG A 873 12.70 -23.80 28.15
C ARG A 873 12.36 -22.52 27.43
N SER A 874 11.93 -22.56 26.17
CA SER A 874 11.24 -21.42 25.58
C SER A 874 9.97 -21.16 26.40
N ALA A 875 9.99 -20.09 27.18
CA ALA A 875 8.83 -19.63 27.91
C ALA A 875 7.77 -19.23 26.86
N ARG A 876 6.54 -19.66 27.01
CA ARG A 876 5.43 -19.30 26.11
C ARG A 876 5.00 -17.82 26.21
N SER A 877 5.48 -17.11 27.22
CA SER A 877 5.23 -15.67 27.45
C SER A 877 6.35 -15.07 28.33
N GLY A 878 6.52 -13.78 28.27
CA GLY A 878 7.53 -13.03 28.98
C GLY A 878 8.84 -12.86 28.19
N TRP A 879 9.83 -12.19 28.78
CA TRP A 879 11.10 -11.83 28.12
C TRP A 879 11.85 -13.01 27.52
N ASP A 880 11.83 -14.16 28.17
CA ASP A 880 12.53 -15.36 27.74
C ASP A 880 11.83 -16.07 26.55
N SER A 881 10.69 -15.52 26.09
CA SER A 881 9.99 -15.94 24.87
C SER A 881 10.38 -15.10 23.65
N LEU A 882 11.16 -14.03 23.84
CA LEU A 882 11.62 -13.18 22.76
C LEU A 882 12.72 -13.86 21.97
N THR A 883 12.66 -13.74 20.65
CA THR A 883 13.73 -14.17 19.75
C THR A 883 14.97 -13.25 19.89
N PRO A 884 16.16 -13.68 19.46
CA PRO A 884 17.36 -12.84 19.52
C PRO A 884 17.19 -11.46 18.86
N THR A 885 16.44 -11.39 17.76
CA THR A 885 16.14 -10.14 17.06
C THR A 885 15.14 -9.29 17.84
N GLU A 886 14.08 -9.91 18.37
CA GLU A 886 13.12 -9.21 19.23
C GLU A 886 13.79 -8.65 20.50
N VAL A 887 14.74 -9.37 21.09
CA VAL A 887 15.55 -8.85 22.22
C VAL A 887 16.36 -7.61 21.80
N LYS A 888 17.00 -7.64 20.62
CA LYS A 888 17.72 -6.48 20.10
C LYS A 888 16.78 -5.30 19.84
N VAL A 889 15.62 -5.56 19.22
CA VAL A 889 14.61 -4.53 19.01
C VAL A 889 14.10 -3.98 20.33
N ALA A 890 13.78 -4.85 21.32
CA ALA A 890 13.31 -4.42 22.63
C ALA A 890 14.36 -3.59 23.40
N ALA A 891 15.64 -3.96 23.30
CA ALA A 891 16.75 -3.18 23.88
C ALA A 891 16.84 -1.78 23.25
N LEU A 892 16.78 -1.69 21.92
CA LEU A 892 16.82 -0.41 21.21
C LEU A 892 15.57 0.44 21.45
N VAL A 893 14.40 -0.20 21.66
CA VAL A 893 13.19 0.48 22.16
C VAL A 893 13.44 1.02 23.58
N GLY A 894 14.12 0.26 24.43
CA GLY A 894 14.55 0.69 25.77
C GLY A 894 15.48 1.90 25.75
N ASP A 895 16.37 1.98 24.74
CA ASP A 895 17.25 3.11 24.50
C ASP A 895 16.51 4.34 23.90
N GLY A 896 15.20 4.25 23.68
CA GLY A 896 14.36 5.34 23.18
C GLY A 896 14.40 5.54 21.66
N LEU A 897 15.02 4.63 20.89
CA LEU A 897 15.10 4.76 19.42
C LEU A 897 13.73 4.53 18.79
N SER A 898 13.41 5.30 17.76
CA SER A 898 12.20 5.11 16.92
C SER A 898 12.34 3.90 15.98
N ASN A 899 11.24 3.38 15.44
CA ASN A 899 11.29 2.27 14.47
C ASN A 899 12.18 2.57 13.24
N PRO A 900 12.19 3.79 12.67
CA PRO A 900 13.14 4.14 11.62
C PRO A 900 14.60 4.04 12.02
N GLU A 901 14.94 4.49 13.24
CA GLU A 901 16.32 4.43 13.76
C GLU A 901 16.73 2.99 14.07
N ILE A 902 15.82 2.19 14.63
CA ILE A 902 16.02 0.76 14.85
C ILE A 902 16.21 0.04 13.52
N ALA A 903 15.37 0.37 12.53
CA ALA A 903 15.45 -0.19 11.18
C ALA A 903 16.80 0.12 10.53
N ALA A 904 17.26 1.38 10.63
CA ALA A 904 18.57 1.79 10.12
C ALA A 904 19.71 1.06 10.84
N LYS A 905 19.62 0.91 12.17
CA LYS A 905 20.68 0.32 13.01
C LYS A 905 20.78 -1.20 12.86
N LEU A 906 19.65 -1.87 12.61
CA LEU A 906 19.57 -3.33 12.43
C LEU A 906 19.51 -3.75 10.95
N PHE A 907 19.56 -2.81 10.01
CA PHE A 907 19.44 -3.04 8.56
C PHE A 907 18.13 -3.75 8.17
N LEU A 908 17.04 -3.46 8.90
CA LEU A 908 15.70 -3.99 8.68
C LEU A 908 14.80 -2.95 7.99
N SER A 909 13.64 -3.39 7.46
CA SER A 909 12.60 -2.44 7.06
C SER A 909 11.93 -1.84 8.30
N ARG A 910 11.42 -0.60 8.20
CA ARG A 910 10.65 0.03 9.29
C ARG A 910 9.44 -0.82 9.67
N ARG A 911 8.86 -1.49 8.70
CA ARG A 911 7.71 -2.36 8.87
C ARG A 911 8.09 -3.67 9.55
N THR A 912 9.22 -4.26 9.19
CA THR A 912 9.77 -5.43 9.90
C THR A 912 9.99 -5.11 11.38
N VAL A 913 10.51 -3.91 11.69
CA VAL A 913 10.65 -3.46 13.08
C VAL A 913 9.28 -3.27 13.74
N ALA A 914 8.28 -2.71 13.03
CA ALA A 914 6.92 -2.59 13.56
C ALA A 914 6.29 -3.95 13.85
N THR A 915 6.49 -4.94 12.99
CA THR A 915 6.05 -6.33 13.20
C THR A 915 6.74 -6.94 14.43
N HIS A 916 8.07 -6.77 14.57
CA HIS A 916 8.78 -7.22 15.77
C HIS A 916 8.23 -6.55 17.04
N VAL A 917 7.98 -5.24 17.02
CA VAL A 917 7.38 -4.53 18.15
C VAL A 917 6.01 -5.11 18.50
N SER A 918 5.17 -5.42 17.51
CA SER A 918 3.86 -6.05 17.73
C SER A 918 3.98 -7.45 18.35
N HIS A 919 4.93 -8.27 17.87
CA HIS A 919 5.22 -9.59 18.45
C HIS A 919 5.76 -9.49 19.88
N ILE A 920 6.65 -8.52 20.15
CA ILE A 920 7.18 -8.27 21.50
C ILE A 920 6.04 -7.89 22.46
N LEU A 921 5.13 -7.00 22.05
CA LEU A 921 3.95 -6.62 22.85
C LEU A 921 3.12 -7.85 23.21
N LYS A 922 2.84 -8.71 22.23
CA LYS A 922 2.08 -9.95 22.44
C LYS A 922 2.81 -10.94 23.34
N LYS A 923 4.11 -11.18 23.11
CA LYS A 923 4.92 -12.15 23.87
C LYS A 923 5.16 -11.68 25.32
N LEU A 924 5.37 -10.39 25.52
CA LEU A 924 5.53 -9.80 26.87
C LEU A 924 4.17 -9.60 27.57
N ASN A 925 3.05 -9.74 26.85
CA ASN A 925 1.70 -9.43 27.31
C ASN A 925 1.60 -7.98 27.85
N VAL A 926 2.16 -7.05 27.08
CA VAL A 926 2.13 -5.61 27.37
C VAL A 926 1.42 -4.86 26.24
N HIS A 927 0.94 -3.63 26.52
CA HIS A 927 0.03 -2.95 25.61
C HIS A 927 0.63 -1.73 24.91
N SER A 928 1.83 -1.30 25.29
CA SER A 928 2.46 -0.12 24.70
C SER A 928 3.98 -0.28 24.53
N ARG A 929 4.52 0.51 23.59
CA ARG A 929 5.98 0.61 23.36
C ARG A 929 6.73 1.06 24.62
N THR A 930 6.12 1.94 25.42
CA THR A 930 6.69 2.39 26.70
C THR A 930 6.77 1.26 27.72
N ASP A 931 5.86 0.29 27.66
CA ASP A 931 5.95 -0.89 28.51
C ASP A 931 7.11 -1.81 28.07
N ILE A 932 7.35 -1.95 26.74
CA ILE A 932 8.55 -2.64 26.25
C ILE A 932 9.82 -1.94 26.77
N ALA A 933 9.87 -0.61 26.67
CA ALA A 933 11.01 0.18 27.15
C ALA A 933 11.24 -0.01 28.65
N ARG A 934 10.15 -0.03 29.45
CA ARG A 934 10.21 -0.29 30.89
C ARG A 934 10.73 -1.70 31.21
N GLU A 935 10.23 -2.72 30.50
CA GLU A 935 10.67 -4.10 30.68
C GLU A 935 12.16 -4.28 30.27
N ALA A 936 12.58 -3.63 29.19
CA ALA A 936 13.97 -3.63 28.75
C ALA A 936 14.89 -2.94 29.77
N ALA A 937 14.48 -1.79 30.32
CA ALA A 937 15.23 -1.05 31.34
C ALA A 937 15.39 -1.83 32.65
N LEU A 938 14.34 -2.53 33.10
CA LEU A 938 14.38 -3.39 34.29
C LEU A 938 15.39 -4.53 34.16
N ARG A 939 15.59 -5.04 32.94
CA ARG A 939 16.55 -6.12 32.67
C ARG A 939 17.97 -5.61 32.42
N GLY A 940 18.12 -4.43 31.81
CA GLY A 940 19.41 -3.77 31.63
C GLY A 940 20.06 -3.30 32.95
N ALA A 941 19.28 -3.03 33.99
CA ALA A 941 19.74 -2.70 35.31
C ALA A 941 20.23 -3.93 36.14
N GLY A 942 19.83 -5.14 35.74
CA GLY A 942 20.22 -6.40 36.40
C GLY A 942 21.49 -7.06 35.84
N SER A 943 22.05 -6.49 34.74
CA SER A 943 23.24 -7.02 34.06
C SER A 943 24.49 -6.08 34.16
N ARG A 944 24.44 -5.06 35.03
CA ARG A 944 25.58 -4.22 35.37
C ARG A 944 26.13 -4.54 36.77
#